data_f6ac7f39e121da86647514a7f84ecf2a
#
_entry.id   f6ac7f39e121da86647514a7f84ecf2a
#
_cell.length_a   1.000
_cell.length_b   1.000
_cell.length_c   1.000
_cell.angle_alpha   90.00
_cell.angle_beta   90.00
_cell.angle_gamma   90.00
#
_symmetry.space_group_name_H-M   'P 1'
#
loop_
_entity.id
_entity.type
_entity.pdbx_description
1 polymer ?
#
loop_
_entity_poly.entity_id
_entity_poly.type
_entity_poly.pdbx_seq_one_letter_code
_entity_poly.pdbx_strand_id
1 'polypeptide(L)'
;MAKRFLTIFAIVLLILGAADYRVIASPRPAGGRDVELAEGWKLVSATGLEADGAAISVAGYDESSWVPVPRMPGTVLGILKEAGVYPNLYFGKNLLTEVPQDLYKRDWWYRTAFSAPADYRTYLLDFPGINYRAEIWLNGHRVADAGQVVGMYTHHEIDVTGHIRSGGTNTLAVKVTPERSVQDVDGVELADSWYDWINWRYLGYRRPGTSEGTGPSFVPDRNAGIFKPVRLRMFGAVDIGPTTVNSELHDTGRARLTIHSVVRNYREEPLRGVLQASITRDGRKSVRVAQSVMLKPGEEREITFTPDDFAALNLDNPDLWWPYTMGSPDLYDLRLDFIEDRTTTTSTLRFGIRTVSQGRDVGATTGARDGDFFLRINGRDFMVRGATYTPDLLYSYDPDRDAAILRYAKDLGVNMLRLESKIASERLVEMADEMGIPLMYGWMCCNQWERWKQWDAEDRRVARESMRSQIEMLRPHASVFVWANGSDGRPPAEVLADYRGILADLHWQNATVDTVSAFARDGDGNPLWDGIRMAGPYSWRPPSYWFSGRYPAARGASAEQGDNEHIPPYASLRRFIPADRLWPINDTWFFHAGAGLQNSTLTNVRRVIDRRYGPSTDARMFADKAQLAHYEATRAQFEAFSAGGWDSHKMTIYWMLNSHWPSFFGNIFDYYLRPGGAYYGAKKGLRPLSVVFDSYATGDRRQARITVVNQSPQARQDLRVRVRTYDLRGRLRDNRGVGGIDIGPGAAAAVMTLPPGPSDSRVFFVRCELLDAEGTVINENVYWQSQVPDDVGPPGNDTAFDSRQVSWADMTPLNAIGRPALEISARPDESDPAHVKITLYNPASQIAFFQRVELLSTAGGEEILPITYDDNYVSVFGGETVEIDGRVPAGGPVPAWVRVTGYGGTPVVAAVR
;
A
#
# COMPACT_ATOMS: atom_id res chain seq x y z
N MET A 1 34.02 -59.22 -28.66
CA MET A 1 33.79 -59.55 -27.24
C MET A 1 33.42 -58.20 -26.58
N ALA A 2 32.24 -57.90 -26.53
CA ALA A 2 31.22 -58.02 -25.50
C ALA A 2 31.60 -57.43 -24.12
N LYS A 3 31.09 -56.27 -23.75
CA LYS A 3 30.23 -56.10 -22.64
C LYS A 3 29.63 -54.65 -22.61
N ARG A 4 28.33 -54.63 -22.62
CA ARG A 4 27.48 -53.46 -22.42
C ARG A 4 27.67 -52.90 -21.02
N PHE A 5 27.65 -51.55 -20.87
CA PHE A 5 27.19 -50.88 -19.66
C PHE A 5 26.13 -49.84 -20.04
N LEU A 6 24.92 -50.16 -19.65
CA LEU A 6 23.75 -49.24 -19.68
C LEU A 6 23.91 -48.27 -18.51
N THR A 7 24.11 -47.01 -18.79
CA THR A 7 23.94 -45.94 -17.77
C THR A 7 22.61 -45.28 -18.04
N ILE A 8 21.67 -45.48 -17.15
CA ILE A 8 20.36 -44.83 -17.11
C ILE A 8 20.58 -43.38 -16.65
N PHE A 9 20.45 -42.43 -17.56
CA PHE A 9 20.24 -41.02 -17.20
C PHE A 9 18.80 -40.84 -16.74
N ALA A 10 18.60 -40.68 -15.44
CA ALA A 10 17.37 -40.19 -14.89
C ALA A 10 17.27 -38.68 -15.20
N ILE A 11 16.47 -38.34 -16.20
CA ILE A 11 16.04 -36.98 -16.43
C ILE A 11 15.09 -36.62 -15.28
N VAL A 12 15.58 -35.85 -14.33
CA VAL A 12 14.72 -35.17 -13.36
C VAL A 12 14.11 -33.95 -14.10
N LEU A 13 12.90 -34.13 -14.63
CA LEU A 13 12.07 -33.03 -15.04
C LEU A 13 11.73 -32.21 -13.78
N LEU A 14 12.41 -31.10 -13.58
CA LEU A 14 11.93 -30.03 -12.71
C LEU A 14 10.72 -29.38 -13.40
N ILE A 15 9.53 -29.91 -13.10
CA ILE A 15 8.29 -29.21 -13.35
C ILE A 15 8.24 -28.08 -12.31
N LEU A 16 8.68 -26.90 -12.70
CA LEU A 16 8.26 -25.67 -12.05
C LEU A 16 6.77 -25.47 -12.36
N GLY A 17 5.95 -26.13 -11.54
CA GLY A 17 4.52 -25.92 -11.57
C GLY A 17 4.24 -24.44 -11.32
N ALA A 18 3.49 -23.83 -12.22
CA ALA A 18 2.77 -22.60 -11.92
C ALA A 18 2.06 -22.82 -10.58
N ALA A 19 2.48 -22.09 -9.56
CA ALA A 19 1.76 -22.06 -8.32
C ALA A 19 0.41 -21.41 -8.61
N ASP A 20 -0.62 -22.25 -8.84
CA ASP A 20 -2.00 -21.84 -8.67
C ASP A 20 -2.08 -21.23 -7.26
N TYR A 21 -2.12 -19.91 -7.17
CA TYR A 21 -2.47 -19.19 -5.96
C TYR A 21 -3.96 -19.34 -5.70
N ARG A 22 -4.38 -20.58 -5.47
CA ARG A 22 -5.62 -20.83 -4.73
C ARG A 22 -5.35 -20.36 -3.33
N VAL A 23 -6.22 -19.54 -2.79
CA VAL A 23 -6.30 -19.21 -1.37
C VAL A 23 -6.32 -20.55 -0.61
N ILE A 24 -5.15 -21.00 -0.21
CA ILE A 24 -5.01 -22.16 0.67
C ILE A 24 -5.03 -21.53 2.06
N ALA A 25 -6.20 -21.59 2.72
CA ALA A 25 -6.18 -21.53 4.17
C ALA A 25 -5.09 -22.50 4.63
N SER A 26 -4.15 -22.02 5.43
CA SER A 26 -3.03 -22.83 5.90
C SER A 26 -3.61 -24.13 6.49
N PRO A 27 -3.20 -25.32 6.02
CA PRO A 27 -3.80 -26.56 6.50
C PRO A 27 -3.46 -26.72 7.98
N ARG A 28 -4.45 -26.53 8.85
CA ARG A 28 -4.32 -26.95 10.24
C ARG A 28 -4.42 -28.49 10.29
N PRO A 29 -3.44 -29.19 10.90
CA PRO A 29 -3.50 -30.65 11.04
C PRO A 29 -4.60 -31.08 12.01
N ALA A 30 -4.92 -32.37 12.03
CA ALA A 30 -5.99 -33.01 12.75
C ALA A 30 -6.10 -32.61 14.23
N GLY A 31 -6.97 -31.68 14.56
CA GLY A 31 -7.21 -31.15 15.92
C GLY A 31 -8.07 -29.90 15.93
N GLY A 32 -7.97 -29.05 14.92
CA GLY A 32 -8.81 -27.89 14.67
C GLY A 32 -8.92 -27.66 13.17
N ARG A 33 -10.03 -27.12 12.70
CA ARG A 33 -10.27 -26.81 11.30
C ARG A 33 -11.03 -25.50 11.19
N ASP A 34 -10.52 -24.60 10.39
CA ASP A 34 -11.24 -23.41 9.95
C ASP A 34 -11.70 -23.60 8.51
N VAL A 35 -12.94 -23.24 8.25
CA VAL A 35 -13.55 -23.25 6.92
C VAL A 35 -14.06 -21.87 6.62
N GLU A 36 -13.54 -21.25 5.56
CA GLU A 36 -14.08 -19.98 5.08
C GLU A 36 -15.44 -20.18 4.43
N LEU A 37 -16.42 -19.41 4.86
CA LEU A 37 -17.76 -19.42 4.29
C LEU A 37 -17.82 -18.42 3.14
N ALA A 38 -17.17 -18.74 2.02
CA ALA A 38 -17.01 -17.82 0.89
C ALA A 38 -18.12 -17.95 -0.16
N GLU A 39 -18.86 -19.04 -0.19
CA GLU A 39 -19.76 -19.38 -1.30
C GLU A 39 -21.24 -19.43 -0.88
N GLY A 40 -22.13 -19.32 -1.88
CA GLY A 40 -23.56 -19.53 -1.70
C GLY A 40 -24.31 -18.40 -1.01
N TRP A 41 -23.67 -17.26 -0.85
CA TRP A 41 -24.29 -16.10 -0.20
C TRP A 41 -25.26 -15.37 -1.13
N LYS A 42 -26.30 -14.81 -0.52
CA LYS A 42 -27.28 -13.93 -1.14
C LYS A 42 -27.53 -12.71 -0.29
N LEU A 43 -27.93 -11.62 -0.95
CA LEU A 43 -28.13 -10.30 -0.35
C LEU A 43 -29.52 -9.75 -0.67
N VAL A 44 -30.18 -9.15 0.31
CA VAL A 44 -31.44 -8.40 0.10
C VAL A 44 -31.54 -7.24 1.09
N SER A 45 -32.20 -6.15 0.68
CA SER A 45 -32.59 -5.08 1.61
C SER A 45 -33.65 -5.60 2.58
N ALA A 46 -33.50 -5.27 3.86
CA ALA A 46 -34.53 -5.57 4.86
C ALA A 46 -35.80 -4.71 4.71
N THR A 47 -35.73 -3.63 3.93
CA THR A 47 -36.89 -2.74 3.70
C THR A 47 -37.99 -3.45 2.95
N GLY A 48 -39.17 -3.54 3.56
CA GLY A 48 -40.32 -4.21 2.97
C GLY A 48 -40.33 -5.74 3.11
N LEU A 49 -39.35 -6.31 3.82
CA LEU A 49 -39.32 -7.73 4.14
C LEU A 49 -40.03 -7.97 5.48
N GLU A 50 -41.13 -8.75 5.48
CA GLU A 50 -41.90 -9.04 6.69
C GLU A 50 -41.27 -10.17 7.55
N ALA A 51 -40.44 -11.01 6.93
CA ALA A 51 -39.79 -12.13 7.60
C ALA A 51 -38.69 -11.66 8.57
N ASP A 52 -38.68 -12.20 9.76
CA ASP A 52 -37.63 -11.99 10.75
C ASP A 52 -36.44 -12.96 10.55
N GLY A 53 -35.39 -12.78 11.34
CA GLY A 53 -34.20 -13.66 11.26
C GLY A 53 -34.48 -15.12 11.59
N ALA A 54 -35.48 -15.41 12.43
CA ALA A 54 -35.87 -16.79 12.73
C ALA A 54 -36.44 -17.52 11.49
N ALA A 55 -37.25 -16.79 10.72
CA ALA A 55 -37.81 -17.32 9.47
C ALA A 55 -36.76 -17.37 8.35
N ILE A 56 -35.88 -16.36 8.25
CA ILE A 56 -34.89 -16.25 7.19
C ILE A 56 -33.78 -17.31 7.36
N SER A 57 -33.39 -17.64 8.58
CA SER A 57 -32.26 -18.54 8.88
C SER A 57 -32.62 -20.03 8.91
N VAL A 58 -33.73 -20.46 8.28
CA VAL A 58 -34.07 -21.85 8.18
C VAL A 58 -33.97 -22.39 6.75
N ALA A 59 -33.79 -23.70 6.62
CA ALA A 59 -33.80 -24.37 5.32
C ALA A 59 -35.17 -24.23 4.64
N GLY A 60 -35.18 -24.01 3.32
CA GLY A 60 -36.42 -23.90 2.54
C GLY A 60 -37.05 -22.50 2.53
N TYR A 61 -36.46 -21.50 3.15
CA TYR A 61 -36.87 -20.09 2.98
C TYR A 61 -36.73 -19.68 1.52
N ASP A 62 -37.73 -19.02 0.96
CA ASP A 62 -37.72 -18.55 -0.43
C ASP A 62 -36.83 -17.32 -0.58
N GLU A 63 -35.66 -17.53 -1.15
CA GLU A 63 -34.63 -16.50 -1.45
C GLU A 63 -34.47 -16.27 -2.97
N SER A 64 -35.44 -16.67 -3.78
CA SER A 64 -35.36 -16.61 -5.24
C SER A 64 -35.20 -15.17 -5.79
N SER A 65 -35.73 -14.18 -5.06
CA SER A 65 -35.63 -12.76 -5.39
C SER A 65 -34.36 -12.08 -4.88
N TRP A 66 -33.51 -12.77 -4.09
CA TRP A 66 -32.32 -12.18 -3.50
C TRP A 66 -31.21 -12.08 -4.52
N VAL A 67 -30.37 -11.04 -4.39
CA VAL A 67 -29.19 -10.83 -5.24
C VAL A 67 -28.14 -11.88 -4.89
N PRO A 68 -27.68 -12.71 -5.83
CA PRO A 68 -26.54 -13.59 -5.61
C PRO A 68 -25.30 -12.79 -5.30
N VAL A 69 -24.53 -13.19 -4.31
CA VAL A 69 -23.24 -12.58 -3.96
C VAL A 69 -22.13 -13.27 -4.75
N PRO A 70 -21.52 -12.60 -5.72
CA PRO A 70 -20.50 -13.22 -6.59
C PRO A 70 -19.23 -13.62 -5.85
N ARG A 71 -18.89 -12.86 -4.78
CA ARG A 71 -17.70 -13.07 -3.97
C ARG A 71 -17.92 -12.59 -2.55
N MET A 72 -17.49 -13.37 -1.56
CA MET A 72 -17.35 -12.94 -0.16
C MET A 72 -15.86 -12.83 0.20
N PRO A 73 -15.54 -11.94 1.12
CA PRO A 73 -16.37 -10.92 1.76
C PRO A 73 -16.71 -9.76 0.81
N GLY A 74 -17.74 -8.98 1.14
CA GLY A 74 -18.15 -7.83 0.34
C GLY A 74 -19.06 -6.85 1.07
N THR A 75 -18.87 -5.57 0.83
CA THR A 75 -19.81 -4.52 1.22
C THR A 75 -21.07 -4.57 0.36
N VAL A 76 -22.15 -3.99 0.84
CA VAL A 76 -23.43 -3.96 0.12
C VAL A 76 -23.27 -3.39 -1.30
N LEU A 77 -22.72 -2.20 -1.45
CA LEU A 77 -22.57 -1.59 -2.77
C LEU A 77 -21.53 -2.32 -3.63
N GLY A 78 -20.47 -2.86 -3.01
CA GLY A 78 -19.50 -3.71 -3.70
C GLY A 78 -20.14 -4.93 -4.34
N ILE A 79 -20.99 -5.66 -3.58
CA ILE A 79 -21.77 -6.81 -4.05
C ILE A 79 -22.73 -6.40 -5.17
N LEU A 80 -23.49 -5.33 -4.98
CA LEU A 80 -24.47 -4.87 -6.00
C LEU A 80 -23.78 -4.49 -7.32
N LYS A 81 -22.57 -3.90 -7.25
CA LYS A 81 -21.74 -3.62 -8.44
C LYS A 81 -21.30 -4.91 -9.12
N GLU A 82 -20.72 -5.85 -8.37
CA GLU A 82 -20.21 -7.12 -8.92
C GLU A 82 -21.32 -8.02 -9.47
N ALA A 83 -22.50 -8.01 -8.83
CA ALA A 83 -23.70 -8.71 -9.28
C ALA A 83 -24.37 -8.06 -10.51
N GLY A 84 -23.84 -6.92 -10.99
CA GLY A 84 -24.34 -6.25 -12.19
C GLY A 84 -25.59 -5.40 -11.97
N VAL A 85 -25.97 -5.09 -10.74
CA VAL A 85 -27.05 -4.13 -10.44
C VAL A 85 -26.60 -2.72 -10.84
N TYR A 86 -25.33 -2.40 -10.60
CA TYR A 86 -24.68 -1.14 -11.02
C TYR A 86 -23.40 -1.42 -11.83
N PRO A 87 -23.51 -1.91 -13.10
CA PRO A 87 -22.36 -2.47 -13.82
C PRO A 87 -21.27 -1.44 -14.17
N ASN A 88 -21.63 -0.18 -14.36
CA ASN A 88 -20.71 0.89 -14.80
C ASN A 88 -20.54 1.97 -13.73
N LEU A 89 -20.51 1.56 -12.46
CA LEU A 89 -20.59 2.48 -11.32
C LEU A 89 -19.53 3.60 -11.37
N TYR A 90 -18.31 3.31 -11.82
CA TYR A 90 -17.21 4.28 -11.87
C TYR A 90 -17.12 5.07 -13.18
N PHE A 91 -18.03 4.86 -14.12
CA PHE A 91 -18.04 5.58 -15.39
C PHE A 91 -18.81 6.91 -15.28
N GLY A 92 -18.18 8.00 -15.69
CA GLY A 92 -18.81 9.32 -15.63
C GLY A 92 -19.13 9.72 -14.20
N LYS A 93 -20.41 9.99 -13.92
CA LYS A 93 -20.91 10.31 -12.57
C LYS A 93 -21.90 9.26 -12.03
N ASN A 94 -21.89 8.04 -12.57
CA ASN A 94 -22.86 7.00 -12.23
C ASN A 94 -22.88 6.69 -10.73
N LEU A 95 -21.73 6.71 -10.06
CA LEU A 95 -21.63 6.54 -8.60
C LEU A 95 -22.55 7.52 -7.85
N LEU A 96 -22.75 8.73 -8.39
CA LEU A 96 -23.61 9.75 -7.81
C LEU A 96 -25.08 9.63 -8.28
N THR A 97 -25.30 9.22 -9.53
CA THR A 97 -26.60 9.34 -10.19
C THR A 97 -27.41 8.05 -10.23
N GLU A 98 -26.78 6.89 -10.15
CA GLU A 98 -27.44 5.59 -10.25
C GLU A 98 -27.75 4.95 -8.90
N VAL A 99 -27.01 5.29 -7.84
CA VAL A 99 -27.18 4.70 -6.51
C VAL A 99 -28.31 5.42 -5.76
N PRO A 100 -29.30 4.70 -5.19
CA PRO A 100 -30.37 5.31 -4.39
C PRO A 100 -29.83 6.09 -3.20
N GLN A 101 -30.38 7.29 -2.95
CA GLN A 101 -29.91 8.22 -1.92
C GLN A 101 -30.15 7.75 -0.48
N ASP A 102 -30.93 6.71 -0.28
CA ASP A 102 -31.25 6.12 1.03
C ASP A 102 -30.59 4.75 1.24
N LEU A 103 -29.70 4.32 0.33
CA LEU A 103 -29.05 3.01 0.41
C LEU A 103 -28.35 2.83 1.77
N TYR A 104 -27.64 3.84 2.25
CA TYR A 104 -26.93 3.82 3.51
C TYR A 104 -27.82 3.80 4.77
N LYS A 105 -29.13 4.00 4.63
CA LYS A 105 -30.11 3.97 5.74
C LYS A 105 -30.78 2.64 5.90
N ARG A 106 -30.55 1.71 4.97
CA ARG A 106 -31.26 0.42 4.91
C ARG A 106 -30.45 -0.63 5.63
N ASP A 107 -31.13 -1.45 6.44
CA ASP A 107 -30.58 -2.72 6.89
C ASP A 107 -30.53 -3.71 5.74
N TRP A 108 -29.56 -4.64 5.79
CA TRP A 108 -29.37 -5.62 4.74
C TRP A 108 -29.20 -7.02 5.32
N TRP A 109 -29.87 -7.99 4.71
CA TRP A 109 -29.73 -9.40 5.02
C TRP A 109 -28.72 -10.06 4.09
N TYR A 110 -27.74 -10.72 4.70
CA TYR A 110 -26.83 -11.68 4.08
C TYR A 110 -27.29 -13.06 4.49
N ARG A 111 -27.37 -14.02 3.56
CA ARG A 111 -27.80 -15.39 3.85
C ARG A 111 -26.95 -16.39 3.08
N THR A 112 -26.58 -17.52 3.75
CA THR A 112 -25.90 -18.65 3.12
C THR A 112 -26.29 -19.94 3.79
N ALA A 113 -26.07 -21.08 3.10
CA ALA A 113 -26.16 -22.43 3.65
C ALA A 113 -24.78 -23.10 3.56
N PHE A 114 -24.37 -23.77 4.62
CA PHE A 114 -23.09 -24.47 4.70
C PHE A 114 -23.18 -25.78 5.45
N SER A 115 -22.22 -26.67 5.21
CA SER A 115 -22.12 -27.94 5.92
C SER A 115 -21.12 -27.86 7.06
N ALA A 116 -21.46 -28.40 8.23
CA ALA A 116 -20.57 -28.51 9.37
C ALA A 116 -20.18 -29.97 9.60
N PRO A 117 -18.88 -30.34 9.59
CA PRO A 117 -18.43 -31.71 9.93
C PRO A 117 -18.84 -32.13 11.36
N ALA A 118 -19.03 -33.44 11.57
CA ALA A 118 -19.50 -33.98 12.85
C ALA A 118 -18.41 -34.26 13.91
N ASP A 119 -17.15 -34.13 13.52
CA ASP A 119 -16.01 -34.67 14.31
C ASP A 119 -15.47 -33.69 15.37
N TYR A 120 -16.12 -32.53 15.55
CA TYR A 120 -15.69 -31.48 16.46
C TYR A 120 -16.67 -31.31 17.64
N ARG A 121 -16.15 -30.76 18.74
CA ARG A 121 -16.96 -30.49 19.94
C ARG A 121 -17.39 -29.06 20.06
N THR A 122 -16.56 -28.14 19.55
CA THR A 122 -16.78 -26.68 19.63
C THR A 122 -16.83 -26.09 18.22
N TYR A 123 -17.79 -25.22 17.98
CA TYR A 123 -18.02 -24.52 16.71
C TYR A 123 -18.19 -23.04 16.98
N LEU A 124 -17.30 -22.22 16.42
CA LEU A 124 -17.38 -20.77 16.49
C LEU A 124 -17.64 -20.20 15.09
N LEU A 125 -18.54 -19.24 15.00
CA LEU A 125 -18.61 -18.34 13.86
C LEU A 125 -17.66 -17.17 14.12
N ASP A 126 -16.74 -16.95 13.19
CA ASP A 126 -15.66 -15.96 13.26
C ASP A 126 -15.92 -14.86 12.24
N PHE A 127 -16.07 -13.61 12.75
CA PHE A 127 -16.29 -12.40 11.96
C PHE A 127 -15.22 -11.36 12.29
N PRO A 128 -14.12 -11.30 11.53
CA PRO A 128 -13.04 -10.33 11.76
C PRO A 128 -13.40 -8.89 11.41
N GLY A 129 -14.51 -8.66 10.71
CA GLY A 129 -14.96 -7.31 10.35
C GLY A 129 -16.34 -7.26 9.72
N ILE A 130 -17.25 -6.56 10.40
CA ILE A 130 -18.59 -6.22 9.92
C ILE A 130 -18.78 -4.71 10.10
N ASN A 131 -19.17 -3.98 9.08
CA ASN A 131 -19.47 -2.57 9.14
C ASN A 131 -20.99 -2.34 9.04
N TYR A 132 -21.74 -1.97 10.09
CA TYR A 132 -21.23 -1.52 11.38
C TYR A 132 -21.73 -2.39 12.53
N ARG A 133 -23.04 -2.79 12.54
CA ARG A 133 -23.69 -3.65 13.53
C ARG A 133 -24.29 -4.87 12.85
N ALA A 134 -24.45 -5.97 13.59
CA ALA A 134 -25.15 -7.11 13.03
C ALA A 134 -25.98 -7.89 14.06
N GLU A 135 -27.12 -8.43 13.59
CA GLU A 135 -27.80 -9.54 14.24
C GLU A 135 -27.46 -10.83 13.50
N ILE A 136 -27.03 -11.85 14.22
CA ILE A 136 -26.61 -13.13 13.63
C ILE A 136 -27.57 -14.24 14.04
N TRP A 137 -28.07 -14.97 13.05
CA TRP A 137 -29.08 -16.02 13.20
C TRP A 137 -28.56 -17.30 12.56
N LEU A 138 -28.71 -18.42 13.28
CA LEU A 138 -28.32 -19.74 12.81
C LEU A 138 -29.46 -20.74 13.05
N ASN A 139 -29.94 -21.42 12.00
CA ASN A 139 -30.96 -22.47 12.07
C ASN A 139 -32.26 -22.05 12.80
N GLY A 140 -32.69 -20.81 12.68
CA GLY A 140 -33.89 -20.27 13.34
C GLY A 140 -33.63 -19.63 14.71
N HIS A 141 -32.38 -19.62 15.19
CA HIS A 141 -32.02 -19.09 16.50
C HIS A 141 -31.14 -17.85 16.35
N ARG A 142 -31.42 -16.77 17.10
CA ARG A 142 -30.53 -15.62 17.20
C ARG A 142 -29.36 -16.00 18.10
N VAL A 143 -28.15 -16.03 17.56
CA VAL A 143 -26.92 -16.36 18.26
C VAL A 143 -26.12 -15.15 18.72
N ALA A 144 -26.37 -13.97 18.12
CA ALA A 144 -25.85 -12.69 18.60
C ALA A 144 -26.77 -11.54 18.18
N ASP A 145 -26.85 -10.49 18.99
CA ASP A 145 -27.61 -9.28 18.71
C ASP A 145 -26.72 -8.08 18.31
N ALA A 146 -27.35 -7.00 17.81
CA ALA A 146 -26.66 -5.81 17.32
C ALA A 146 -25.96 -4.98 18.42
N GLY A 147 -26.16 -5.27 19.70
CA GLY A 147 -25.40 -4.68 20.79
C GLY A 147 -24.12 -5.45 21.10
N GLN A 148 -24.11 -6.74 20.78
CA GLN A 148 -22.95 -7.61 20.91
C GLN A 148 -22.01 -7.51 19.70
N VAL A 149 -22.59 -7.44 18.48
CA VAL A 149 -21.80 -7.33 17.24
C VAL A 149 -21.85 -5.89 16.75
N VAL A 150 -20.84 -5.10 17.11
CA VAL A 150 -20.73 -3.68 16.77
C VAL A 150 -19.28 -3.25 16.64
N GLY A 151 -19.02 -2.39 15.65
CA GLY A 151 -17.71 -1.81 15.38
C GLY A 151 -17.01 -2.43 14.18
N MET A 152 -16.66 -1.58 13.20
CA MET A 152 -16.07 -2.01 11.92
C MET A 152 -14.81 -2.87 12.08
N TYR A 153 -13.95 -2.53 13.04
CA TYR A 153 -12.66 -3.19 13.25
C TYR A 153 -12.64 -4.12 14.47
N THR A 154 -13.78 -4.40 15.05
CA THR A 154 -13.92 -5.35 16.15
C THR A 154 -14.03 -6.78 15.59
N HIS A 155 -13.27 -7.68 16.15
CA HIS A 155 -13.33 -9.10 15.86
C HIS A 155 -14.38 -9.77 16.75
N HIS A 156 -15.30 -10.53 16.15
CA HIS A 156 -16.38 -11.20 16.86
C HIS A 156 -16.31 -12.70 16.65
N GLU A 157 -16.09 -13.44 17.72
CA GLU A 157 -16.21 -14.91 17.77
C GLU A 157 -17.48 -15.30 18.53
N ILE A 158 -18.35 -16.06 17.89
CA ILE A 158 -19.65 -16.42 18.43
C ILE A 158 -19.73 -17.94 18.58
N ASP A 159 -19.88 -18.41 19.81
CA ASP A 159 -20.10 -19.84 20.09
C ASP A 159 -21.49 -20.28 19.62
N VAL A 160 -21.51 -21.14 18.61
CA VAL A 160 -22.72 -21.69 17.99
C VAL A 160 -22.88 -23.18 18.23
N THR A 161 -22.08 -23.76 19.12
CA THR A 161 -22.07 -25.21 19.43
C THR A 161 -23.45 -25.75 19.78
N GLY A 162 -24.27 -24.98 20.52
CA GLY A 162 -25.60 -25.35 20.92
C GLY A 162 -26.68 -25.26 19.81
N HIS A 163 -26.37 -24.59 18.69
CA HIS A 163 -27.32 -24.29 17.62
C HIS A 163 -26.94 -24.87 16.25
N ILE A 164 -25.70 -25.36 16.12
CA ILE A 164 -25.21 -25.96 14.87
C ILE A 164 -25.69 -27.38 14.70
N ARG A 165 -26.03 -27.76 13.47
CA ARG A 165 -26.33 -29.15 13.07
C ARG A 165 -25.03 -29.81 12.64
N SER A 166 -24.34 -30.42 13.60
CA SER A 166 -23.12 -31.18 13.37
C SER A 166 -23.37 -32.34 12.41
N GLY A 167 -22.55 -32.48 11.38
CA GLY A 167 -22.76 -33.48 10.31
C GLY A 167 -23.85 -33.12 9.31
N GLY A 168 -24.44 -31.95 9.37
CA GLY A 168 -25.55 -31.52 8.53
C GLY A 168 -25.41 -30.14 7.90
N THR A 169 -26.44 -29.76 7.15
CA THR A 169 -26.53 -28.44 6.54
C THR A 169 -27.09 -27.44 7.55
N ASN A 170 -26.44 -26.31 7.65
CA ASN A 170 -26.79 -25.16 8.48
C ASN A 170 -27.15 -23.96 7.61
N THR A 171 -28.05 -23.12 8.10
CA THR A 171 -28.42 -21.88 7.44
C THR A 171 -28.07 -20.70 8.33
N LEU A 172 -27.21 -19.84 7.83
CA LEU A 172 -26.76 -18.61 8.48
C LEU A 172 -27.43 -17.40 7.83
N ALA A 173 -27.99 -16.51 8.65
CA ALA A 173 -28.47 -15.21 8.21
C ALA A 173 -27.88 -14.10 9.08
N VAL A 174 -27.39 -13.05 8.46
CA VAL A 174 -26.76 -11.90 9.12
C VAL A 174 -27.47 -10.64 8.67
N LYS A 175 -28.11 -9.92 9.60
CA LYS A 175 -28.67 -8.62 9.32
C LYS A 175 -27.66 -7.55 9.67
N VAL A 176 -27.15 -6.87 8.68
CA VAL A 176 -26.20 -5.77 8.84
C VAL A 176 -26.95 -4.43 8.87
N THR A 177 -26.72 -3.66 9.91
CA THR A 177 -27.18 -2.27 10.04
C THR A 177 -26.00 -1.34 9.78
N PRO A 178 -26.13 -0.40 8.80
CA PRO A 178 -25.09 0.59 8.51
C PRO A 178 -24.83 1.53 9.68
N GLU A 179 -23.65 2.17 9.67
CA GLU A 179 -23.32 3.21 10.64
C GLU A 179 -24.26 4.41 10.49
N ARG A 180 -24.57 5.07 11.58
CA ARG A 180 -25.59 6.15 11.68
C ARG A 180 -25.02 7.53 11.98
N SER A 181 -23.71 7.67 12.05
CA SER A 181 -23.03 8.92 12.45
C SER A 181 -23.33 10.13 11.54
N VAL A 182 -23.96 9.92 10.39
CA VAL A 182 -24.49 10.99 9.51
C VAL A 182 -25.97 11.31 9.77
N GLN A 183 -26.62 10.54 10.62
CA GLN A 183 -27.96 10.81 11.10
C GLN A 183 -27.85 11.55 12.42
N ASP A 184 -28.90 12.27 12.84
CA ASP A 184 -28.94 12.90 14.15
C ASP A 184 -29.08 11.82 15.23
N VAL A 185 -27.95 11.25 15.64
CA VAL A 185 -27.84 10.29 16.74
C VAL A 185 -26.87 10.82 17.79
N ASP A 186 -27.10 10.45 19.04
CA ASP A 186 -26.16 10.71 20.12
C ASP A 186 -24.88 9.87 19.88
N GLY A 187 -23.72 10.46 20.16
CA GLY A 187 -22.43 9.81 19.93
C GLY A 187 -21.98 9.83 18.46
N VAL A 188 -20.98 9.01 18.17
CA VAL A 188 -20.47 8.76 16.83
C VAL A 188 -20.21 7.27 16.67
N GLU A 189 -20.54 6.68 15.55
CA GLU A 189 -20.21 5.27 15.29
C GLU A 189 -18.86 5.19 14.57
N LEU A 190 -17.91 4.41 15.12
CA LEU A 190 -16.51 4.38 14.70
C LEU A 190 -16.32 3.51 13.45
N ALA A 191 -16.81 3.99 12.33
CA ALA A 191 -16.57 3.40 11.02
C ALA A 191 -15.50 4.16 10.25
N ASP A 192 -14.92 3.51 9.26
CA ASP A 192 -14.07 4.13 8.25
C ASP A 192 -14.76 4.04 6.90
N SER A 193 -15.17 5.17 6.38
CA SER A 193 -15.77 5.26 5.06
C SER A 193 -15.04 6.26 4.18
N TRP A 194 -14.48 5.77 3.07
CA TRP A 194 -13.93 6.63 2.04
C TRP A 194 -14.97 7.57 1.45
N TYR A 195 -16.25 7.17 1.46
CA TYR A 195 -17.32 8.00 0.96
C TYR A 195 -17.51 9.28 1.76
N ASP A 196 -17.27 9.27 3.07
CA ASP A 196 -17.29 10.50 3.86
C ASP A 196 -16.27 11.50 3.35
N TRP A 197 -15.08 11.01 3.06
CA TRP A 197 -13.99 11.82 2.58
C TRP A 197 -14.25 12.31 1.15
N ILE A 198 -14.73 11.45 0.24
CA ILE A 198 -15.14 11.80 -1.11
C ILE A 198 -16.28 12.84 -1.06
N ASN A 199 -17.36 12.57 -0.32
CA ASN A 199 -18.49 13.45 -0.24
C ASN A 199 -18.12 14.83 0.28
N TRP A 200 -17.30 14.88 1.32
CA TRP A 200 -16.88 16.15 1.89
C TRP A 200 -15.98 16.95 0.95
N ARG A 201 -15.13 16.30 0.20
CA ARG A 201 -14.11 16.95 -0.62
C ARG A 201 -14.55 17.22 -2.06
N TYR A 202 -15.34 16.32 -2.63
CA TYR A 202 -15.59 16.30 -4.06
C TYR A 202 -16.90 16.94 -4.48
N LEU A 203 -17.90 16.86 -3.65
CA LEU A 203 -19.24 17.30 -4.01
C LEU A 203 -19.62 18.61 -3.36
N GLY A 204 -18.70 19.29 -2.67
CA GLY A 204 -18.99 20.50 -1.92
C GLY A 204 -19.98 20.28 -0.78
N TYR A 205 -20.11 19.04 -0.31
CA TYR A 205 -20.96 18.68 0.81
C TYR A 205 -20.49 19.42 2.05
N ARG A 206 -21.38 20.18 2.63
CA ARG A 206 -21.14 20.87 3.89
C ARG A 206 -21.64 20.01 5.05
N ARG A 207 -20.81 19.93 6.05
CA ARG A 207 -21.03 19.22 7.30
C ARG A 207 -22.46 19.52 7.83
N PRO A 208 -23.23 18.52 8.28
CA PRO A 208 -24.46 18.76 9.03
C PRO A 208 -24.19 19.72 10.20
N GLY A 209 -25.02 20.73 10.35
CA GLY A 209 -24.87 21.76 11.40
C GLY A 209 -24.08 23.01 11.03
N THR A 210 -23.58 23.14 9.80
CA THR A 210 -23.00 24.39 9.29
C THR A 210 -23.97 25.07 8.33
N SER A 211 -24.17 26.39 8.49
CA SER A 211 -25.22 27.19 7.83
C SER A 211 -25.02 27.46 6.34
N GLU A 212 -24.27 26.63 5.62
CA GLU A 212 -23.89 26.94 4.25
C GLU A 212 -24.07 25.78 3.27
N GLY A 213 -25.06 25.95 2.40
CA GLY A 213 -25.11 25.36 1.07
C GLY A 213 -25.91 24.07 0.91
N THR A 214 -26.95 24.15 0.08
CA THR A 214 -27.58 23.01 -0.59
C THR A 214 -26.58 22.48 -1.64
N GLY A 215 -25.63 21.64 -1.20
CA GLY A 215 -24.78 20.89 -2.12
C GLY A 215 -25.58 19.81 -2.84
N PRO A 216 -25.09 19.29 -3.99
CA PRO A 216 -25.67 18.12 -4.61
C PRO A 216 -25.67 16.95 -3.64
N SER A 217 -26.58 16.00 -3.87
CA SER A 217 -26.64 14.75 -3.13
C SER A 217 -25.28 14.09 -3.01
N PHE A 218 -24.94 13.61 -1.83
CA PHE A 218 -23.70 12.86 -1.60
C PHE A 218 -23.87 11.40 -2.05
N VAL A 219 -22.77 10.71 -2.25
CA VAL A 219 -22.80 9.28 -2.56
C VAL A 219 -23.38 8.51 -1.38
N PRO A 220 -24.49 7.78 -1.55
CA PRO A 220 -25.24 7.20 -0.44
C PRO A 220 -24.71 5.81 -0.10
N ASP A 221 -23.46 5.71 0.27
CA ASP A 221 -22.82 4.49 0.75
C ASP A 221 -21.92 4.78 1.94
N ARG A 222 -21.82 3.81 2.83
CA ARG A 222 -21.02 3.85 4.05
C ARG A 222 -20.16 2.61 4.21
N ASN A 223 -19.88 1.90 3.11
CA ASN A 223 -19.16 0.64 3.11
C ASN A 223 -19.79 -0.39 4.08
N ALA A 224 -21.10 -0.32 4.28
CA ALA A 224 -21.82 -1.27 5.13
C ALA A 224 -21.69 -2.68 4.57
N GLY A 225 -21.52 -3.68 5.44
CA GLY A 225 -21.45 -5.07 5.01
C GLY A 225 -20.43 -5.91 5.76
N ILE A 226 -20.29 -7.14 5.31
CA ILE A 226 -19.31 -8.10 5.80
C ILE A 226 -18.06 -7.96 4.90
N PHE A 227 -17.10 -7.14 5.31
CA PHE A 227 -15.96 -6.78 4.45
C PHE A 227 -14.67 -7.57 4.73
N LYS A 228 -14.70 -8.48 5.72
CA LYS A 228 -13.63 -9.46 5.99
C LYS A 228 -14.15 -10.89 5.95
N PRO A 229 -13.30 -11.90 5.67
CA PRO A 229 -13.74 -13.29 5.51
C PRO A 229 -14.49 -13.83 6.74
N VAL A 230 -15.61 -14.52 6.52
CA VAL A 230 -16.35 -15.24 7.57
C VAL A 230 -15.84 -16.66 7.63
N ARG A 231 -15.56 -17.16 8.84
CA ARG A 231 -15.04 -18.52 9.03
C ARG A 231 -15.91 -19.32 10.02
N LEU A 232 -16.00 -20.60 9.79
CA LEU A 232 -16.43 -21.58 10.80
C LEU A 232 -15.18 -22.20 11.38
N ARG A 233 -14.87 -21.88 12.64
CA ARG A 233 -13.78 -22.48 13.42
C ARG A 233 -14.31 -23.69 14.17
N MET A 234 -13.61 -24.80 14.07
CA MET A 234 -14.04 -26.07 14.65
C MET A 234 -12.86 -26.74 15.35
N PHE A 235 -13.04 -27.14 16.59
CA PHE A 235 -11.97 -27.77 17.37
C PHE A 235 -12.53 -28.70 18.46
N GLY A 236 -11.62 -29.30 19.22
CA GLY A 236 -11.97 -30.18 20.35
C GLY A 236 -12.48 -29.43 21.58
N ALA A 237 -11.80 -29.62 22.70
CA ALA A 237 -12.12 -28.95 23.94
C ALA A 237 -11.32 -27.67 24.19
N VAL A 238 -10.22 -27.50 23.48
CA VAL A 238 -9.27 -26.42 23.71
C VAL A 238 -9.12 -25.62 22.43
N ASP A 239 -9.16 -24.29 22.54
CA ASP A 239 -8.69 -23.39 21.52
C ASP A 239 -7.29 -22.87 21.85
N ILE A 240 -6.45 -22.74 20.83
CA ILE A 240 -5.18 -22.01 20.89
C ILE A 240 -5.42 -20.70 20.15
N GLY A 241 -5.64 -19.62 20.88
CA GLY A 241 -6.01 -18.30 20.40
C GLY A 241 -4.83 -17.46 19.94
N PRO A 242 -4.92 -16.13 20.08
CA PRO A 242 -3.90 -15.23 19.59
C PRO A 242 -2.50 -15.54 20.14
N THR A 243 -1.55 -15.70 19.22
CA THR A 243 -0.16 -16.06 19.54
C THR A 243 0.79 -15.04 18.94
N THR A 244 1.90 -14.75 19.65
CA THR A 244 2.99 -13.92 19.12
C THR A 244 4.35 -14.44 19.57
N VAL A 245 5.40 -14.11 18.82
CA VAL A 245 6.80 -14.37 19.16
C VAL A 245 7.53 -13.04 19.23
N ASN A 246 7.98 -12.67 20.40
CA ASN A 246 8.83 -11.51 20.61
C ASN A 246 10.29 -11.91 20.49
N SER A 247 11.11 -11.06 19.88
CA SER A 247 12.54 -11.30 19.71
C SER A 247 13.39 -10.15 20.24
N GLU A 248 14.40 -10.49 21.03
CA GLU A 248 15.45 -9.58 21.48
C GLU A 248 16.76 -9.95 20.79
N LEU A 249 17.40 -9.01 20.13
CA LEU A 249 18.72 -9.18 19.53
C LEU A 249 19.77 -8.54 20.43
N HIS A 250 20.75 -9.31 20.89
CA HIS A 250 21.93 -8.74 21.55
C HIS A 250 22.92 -8.18 20.51
N ASP A 251 23.01 -8.89 19.39
CA ASP A 251 23.71 -8.52 18.16
C ASP A 251 23.09 -9.34 17.01
N THR A 252 23.57 -9.21 15.79
CA THR A 252 23.03 -9.97 14.65
C THR A 252 23.30 -11.48 14.74
N GLY A 253 24.13 -11.92 15.67
CA GLY A 253 24.50 -13.34 15.86
C GLY A 253 23.72 -14.04 16.96
N ARG A 254 22.95 -13.35 17.80
CA ARG A 254 22.21 -13.97 18.92
C ARG A 254 20.85 -13.36 19.14
N ALA A 255 19.83 -14.21 19.22
CA ALA A 255 18.46 -13.83 19.52
C ALA A 255 17.90 -14.58 20.71
N ARG A 256 17.09 -13.90 21.52
CA ARG A 256 16.28 -14.48 22.60
C ARG A 256 14.82 -14.38 22.20
N LEU A 257 14.11 -15.50 22.21
CA LEU A 257 12.71 -15.56 21.82
C LEU A 257 11.79 -15.76 23.01
N THR A 258 10.69 -15.00 23.06
CA THR A 258 9.59 -15.21 24.01
C THR A 258 8.32 -15.48 23.23
N ILE A 259 7.64 -16.61 23.54
CA ILE A 259 6.38 -16.98 22.89
C ILE A 259 5.25 -16.72 23.87
N HIS A 260 4.25 -15.94 23.45
CA HIS A 260 3.01 -15.70 24.18
C HIS A 260 1.86 -16.33 23.40
N SER A 261 1.06 -17.18 24.05
CA SER A 261 -0.08 -17.85 23.43
C SER A 261 -1.25 -17.95 24.40
N VAL A 262 -2.43 -17.55 23.95
CA VAL A 262 -3.66 -17.70 24.73
C VAL A 262 -4.23 -19.08 24.51
N VAL A 263 -4.62 -19.76 25.60
CA VAL A 263 -5.28 -21.08 25.56
C VAL A 263 -6.58 -21.02 26.34
N ARG A 264 -7.68 -21.48 25.72
CA ARG A 264 -9.01 -21.46 26.34
C ARG A 264 -9.61 -22.85 26.43
N ASN A 265 -10.15 -23.20 27.64
CA ASN A 265 -10.91 -24.41 27.87
C ASN A 265 -12.42 -24.17 27.61
N TYR A 266 -13.01 -24.86 26.65
CA TYR A 266 -14.43 -24.77 26.31
C TYR A 266 -15.28 -25.86 27.02
N ARG A 267 -14.69 -26.63 27.96
CA ARG A 267 -15.42 -27.59 28.78
C ARG A 267 -15.93 -26.97 30.08
N GLU A 268 -16.97 -27.58 30.62
CA GLU A 268 -17.47 -27.31 31.96
C GLU A 268 -16.65 -28.05 33.06
N GLU A 269 -15.61 -28.78 32.69
CA GLU A 269 -14.72 -29.55 33.54
C GLU A 269 -13.28 -29.02 33.46
N PRO A 270 -12.48 -29.15 34.53
CA PRO A 270 -11.06 -28.83 34.50
C PRO A 270 -10.35 -29.71 33.45
N LEU A 271 -9.40 -29.11 32.74
CA LEU A 271 -8.66 -29.78 31.70
C LEU A 271 -7.17 -29.74 32.01
N ARG A 272 -6.45 -30.84 31.81
CA ARG A 272 -5.00 -30.94 31.93
C ARG A 272 -4.40 -31.41 30.62
N GLY A 273 -3.34 -30.74 30.17
CA GLY A 273 -2.60 -31.10 28.96
C GLY A 273 -1.18 -30.56 28.97
N VAL A 274 -0.52 -30.71 27.84
CA VAL A 274 0.81 -30.16 27.59
C VAL A 274 0.72 -29.24 26.38
N LEU A 275 1.10 -27.97 26.54
CA LEU A 275 1.32 -27.07 25.41
C LEU A 275 2.76 -27.24 24.96
N GLN A 276 2.95 -27.63 23.68
CA GLN A 276 4.26 -27.79 23.05
C GLN A 276 4.40 -26.76 21.95
N ALA A 277 5.50 -26.03 21.94
CA ALA A 277 5.88 -25.12 20.86
C ALA A 277 7.05 -25.71 20.08
N SER A 278 6.95 -25.67 18.74
CA SER A 278 8.00 -26.15 17.82
C SER A 278 8.28 -25.07 16.78
N ILE A 279 9.52 -24.58 16.72
CA ILE A 279 9.96 -23.58 15.75
C ILE A 279 10.81 -24.28 14.71
N THR A 280 10.48 -24.10 13.43
CA THR A 280 11.22 -24.66 12.30
C THR A 280 11.48 -23.60 11.24
N ARG A 281 12.53 -23.80 10.45
CA ARG A 281 12.76 -23.08 9.21
C ARG A 281 13.25 -24.05 8.14
N ASP A 282 12.61 -24.05 6.98
CA ASP A 282 12.91 -24.95 5.84
C ASP A 282 13.06 -26.42 6.29
N GLY A 283 12.41 -26.83 7.37
CA GLY A 283 12.49 -28.16 7.96
C GLY A 283 13.85 -28.53 8.60
N ARG A 284 14.79 -27.59 8.73
CA ARG A 284 16.20 -27.87 9.09
C ARG A 284 16.62 -27.62 10.53
N LYS A 285 16.01 -26.67 11.25
CA LYS A 285 16.30 -26.41 12.67
C LYS A 285 15.00 -26.47 13.44
N SER A 286 14.87 -27.34 14.41
CA SER A 286 13.73 -27.38 15.30
C SER A 286 14.14 -26.98 16.70
N VAL A 287 13.58 -25.88 17.18
CA VAL A 287 13.50 -25.62 18.61
C VAL A 287 12.21 -26.26 19.12
N ARG A 288 12.27 -26.98 20.24
CA ARG A 288 11.08 -27.54 20.84
C ARG A 288 11.08 -27.27 22.33
N VAL A 289 10.01 -26.70 22.83
CA VAL A 289 9.76 -26.45 24.24
C VAL A 289 8.34 -26.88 24.61
N ALA A 290 8.11 -27.30 25.86
CA ALA A 290 6.81 -27.76 26.29
C ALA A 290 6.63 -27.52 27.80
N GLN A 291 5.38 -27.23 28.22
CA GLN A 291 5.02 -27.12 29.61
C GLN A 291 3.63 -27.69 29.91
N SER A 292 3.45 -28.23 31.12
CA SER A 292 2.15 -28.72 31.57
C SER A 292 1.20 -27.56 31.88
N VAL A 293 -0.02 -27.66 31.39
CA VAL A 293 -1.08 -26.66 31.58
C VAL A 293 -2.28 -27.33 32.22
N MET A 294 -2.88 -26.69 33.20
CA MET A 294 -4.17 -27.08 33.78
C MET A 294 -5.09 -25.86 33.75
N LEU A 295 -6.22 -25.98 33.07
CA LEU A 295 -7.23 -24.93 32.90
C LEU A 295 -8.50 -25.32 33.67
N LYS A 296 -9.10 -24.34 34.35
CA LYS A 296 -10.43 -24.47 34.94
C LYS A 296 -11.51 -24.50 33.86
N PRO A 297 -12.76 -24.87 34.19
CA PRO A 297 -13.89 -24.75 33.26
C PRO A 297 -13.99 -23.32 32.73
N GLY A 298 -14.09 -23.16 31.41
CA GLY A 298 -14.21 -21.87 30.74
C GLY A 298 -13.02 -20.94 30.87
N GLU A 299 -11.91 -21.40 31.48
CA GLU A 299 -10.74 -20.54 31.70
C GLU A 299 -10.01 -20.24 30.40
N GLU A 300 -9.74 -18.97 30.19
CA GLU A 300 -8.80 -18.44 29.21
C GLU A 300 -7.53 -17.97 29.92
N ARG A 301 -6.37 -18.40 29.45
CA ARG A 301 -5.09 -18.07 30.07
C ARG A 301 -3.98 -17.92 29.04
N GLU A 302 -3.20 -16.86 29.19
CA GLU A 302 -1.94 -16.72 28.45
C GLU A 302 -0.87 -17.66 29.03
N ILE A 303 -0.23 -18.41 28.14
CA ILE A 303 0.90 -19.28 28.42
C ILE A 303 2.14 -18.68 27.75
N THR A 304 3.18 -18.47 28.57
CA THR A 304 4.42 -17.86 28.10
C THR A 304 5.57 -18.86 28.15
N PHE A 305 6.37 -18.94 27.09
CA PHE A 305 7.67 -19.62 27.06
C PHE A 305 8.76 -18.56 26.98
N THR A 306 9.62 -18.50 27.98
CA THR A 306 10.70 -17.53 28.04
C THR A 306 12.07 -18.16 27.78
N PRO A 307 13.06 -17.43 27.27
CA PRO A 307 14.41 -17.95 27.09
C PRO A 307 15.16 -18.23 28.40
N ASP A 308 14.68 -17.70 29.52
CA ASP A 308 15.22 -17.97 30.85
C ASP A 308 14.74 -19.32 31.38
N ASP A 309 13.49 -19.70 31.09
CA ASP A 309 12.94 -21.02 31.47
C ASP A 309 13.33 -22.11 30.49
N PHE A 310 13.53 -21.76 29.21
CA PHE A 310 13.80 -22.68 28.10
C PHE A 310 15.04 -22.24 27.33
N ALA A 311 16.20 -22.75 27.69
CA ALA A 311 17.49 -22.41 27.04
C ALA A 311 17.48 -22.58 25.51
N ALA A 312 16.62 -23.46 24.98
CA ALA A 312 16.47 -23.66 23.53
C ALA A 312 15.89 -22.44 22.78
N LEU A 313 15.30 -21.48 23.48
CA LEU A 313 14.80 -20.20 22.92
C LEU A 313 15.91 -19.13 22.82
N ASN A 314 17.15 -19.44 23.23
CA ASN A 314 18.33 -18.65 22.94
C ASN A 314 18.98 -19.20 21.66
N LEU A 315 18.90 -18.44 20.58
CA LEU A 315 19.33 -18.86 19.25
C LEU A 315 20.70 -18.26 18.91
N ASP A 316 21.63 -19.08 18.49
CA ASP A 316 22.91 -18.65 17.94
C ASP A 316 22.81 -18.57 16.40
N ASN A 317 23.27 -17.46 15.83
CA ASN A 317 23.24 -17.17 14.39
C ASN A 317 21.87 -17.43 13.73
N PRO A 318 20.80 -16.77 14.21
CA PRO A 318 19.50 -16.89 13.57
C PRO A 318 19.53 -16.20 12.21
N ASP A 319 18.70 -16.71 11.30
CA ASP A 319 18.40 -16.00 10.06
C ASP A 319 17.42 -14.87 10.37
N LEU A 320 17.84 -13.61 10.18
CA LEU A 320 17.05 -12.46 10.56
C LEU A 320 16.10 -12.05 9.43
N TRP A 321 14.91 -11.62 9.80
CA TRP A 321 14.03 -10.94 8.85
C TRP A 321 14.54 -9.51 8.59
N TRP A 322 14.67 -9.17 7.30
CA TRP A 322 15.06 -7.84 6.85
C TRP A 322 14.06 -7.28 5.83
N PRO A 323 13.86 -5.95 5.80
CA PRO A 323 13.28 -5.32 4.63
C PRO A 323 14.03 -5.74 3.36
N TYR A 324 13.33 -5.98 2.25
CA TYR A 324 13.93 -6.45 0.99
C TYR A 324 15.06 -5.56 0.47
N THR A 325 15.08 -4.27 0.86
CA THR A 325 16.15 -3.32 0.53
C THR A 325 17.40 -3.47 1.38
N MET A 326 17.35 -4.24 2.47
CA MET A 326 18.46 -4.42 3.42
C MET A 326 18.95 -5.86 3.52
N GLY A 327 18.15 -6.85 3.13
CA GLY A 327 18.50 -8.27 3.20
C GLY A 327 17.33 -9.18 2.81
N SER A 328 17.35 -10.41 3.30
CA SER A 328 16.29 -11.40 3.06
C SER A 328 15.17 -11.30 4.10
N PRO A 329 13.90 -11.44 3.71
CA PRO A 329 12.78 -11.48 4.64
C PRO A 329 12.57 -12.90 5.17
N ASP A 330 13.50 -13.38 5.98
CA ASP A 330 13.54 -14.77 6.44
C ASP A 330 12.48 -15.03 7.50
N LEU A 331 11.60 -16.01 7.27
CA LEU A 331 10.50 -16.37 8.15
C LEU A 331 10.72 -17.76 8.76
N TYR A 332 10.21 -17.93 9.97
CA TYR A 332 10.15 -19.19 10.70
C TYR A 332 8.70 -19.63 10.85
N ASP A 333 8.49 -20.95 10.92
CA ASP A 333 7.19 -21.54 11.25
C ASP A 333 7.17 -21.89 12.74
N LEU A 334 6.19 -21.35 13.48
CA LEU A 334 5.84 -21.78 14.83
C LEU A 334 4.63 -22.70 14.74
N ARG A 335 4.75 -23.89 15.32
CA ARG A 335 3.66 -24.80 15.55
C ARG A 335 3.43 -24.98 17.05
N LEU A 336 2.20 -24.75 17.49
CA LEU A 336 1.74 -25.01 18.85
C LEU A 336 0.82 -26.23 18.83
N ASP A 337 1.10 -27.20 19.70
CA ASP A 337 0.28 -28.39 19.92
C ASP A 337 -0.15 -28.43 21.38
N PHE A 338 -1.46 -28.36 21.63
CA PHE A 338 -2.00 -28.68 22.96
C PHE A 338 -2.40 -30.13 22.95
N ILE A 339 -1.70 -30.95 23.76
CA ILE A 339 -1.81 -32.41 23.82
C ILE A 339 -2.57 -32.75 25.08
N GLU A 340 -3.75 -33.36 24.91
CA GLU A 340 -4.59 -33.92 25.98
C GLU A 340 -4.84 -35.42 25.69
N ASP A 341 -4.29 -36.29 26.51
CA ASP A 341 -4.38 -37.74 26.30
C ASP A 341 -4.02 -38.18 24.88
N ARG A 342 -5.03 -38.45 24.03
CA ARG A 342 -4.90 -38.89 22.64
C ARG A 342 -5.34 -37.83 21.65
N THR A 343 -5.77 -36.64 22.10
CA THR A 343 -6.23 -35.55 21.25
C THR A 343 -5.17 -34.43 21.21
N THR A 344 -5.02 -33.84 20.05
CA THR A 344 -4.11 -32.70 19.86
C THR A 344 -4.83 -31.58 19.14
N THR A 345 -4.87 -30.40 19.75
CA THR A 345 -5.27 -29.16 19.06
C THR A 345 -4.01 -28.48 18.58
N THR A 346 -3.98 -28.08 17.33
CA THR A 346 -2.80 -27.44 16.70
C THR A 346 -3.14 -26.06 16.21
N SER A 347 -2.22 -25.12 16.44
CA SER A 347 -2.19 -23.80 15.80
C SER A 347 -0.81 -23.57 15.17
N THR A 348 -0.79 -22.84 14.05
CA THR A 348 0.46 -22.52 13.34
C THR A 348 0.47 -21.03 12.97
N LEU A 349 1.64 -20.42 13.05
CA LEU A 349 1.87 -19.08 12.53
C LEU A 349 3.29 -18.98 11.95
N ARG A 350 3.50 -18.00 11.07
CA ARG A 350 4.83 -17.61 10.58
C ARG A 350 5.25 -16.32 11.24
N PHE A 351 6.53 -16.20 11.58
CA PHE A 351 7.08 -15.02 12.20
C PHE A 351 8.51 -14.76 11.73
N GLY A 352 8.98 -13.51 11.83
CA GLY A 352 10.37 -13.16 11.53
C GLY A 352 11.12 -12.72 12.79
N ILE A 353 12.37 -13.17 12.91
CA ILE A 353 13.26 -12.74 13.99
C ILE A 353 13.87 -11.40 13.63
N ARG A 354 13.46 -10.35 14.34
CA ARG A 354 13.96 -8.99 14.10
C ARG A 354 13.68 -8.07 15.28
N THR A 355 14.36 -6.93 15.33
CA THR A 355 14.03 -5.82 16.24
C THR A 355 13.73 -4.55 15.45
N VAL A 356 12.72 -3.82 15.87
CA VAL A 356 12.40 -2.48 15.39
C VAL A 356 12.58 -1.52 16.57
N SER A 357 13.46 -0.54 16.41
CA SER A 357 13.63 0.52 17.40
C SER A 357 13.36 1.88 16.78
N GLN A 358 12.87 2.80 17.60
CA GLN A 358 12.58 4.17 17.23
C GLN A 358 13.40 5.15 18.07
N GLY A 359 13.61 6.34 17.54
CA GLY A 359 14.22 7.43 18.28
C GLY A 359 13.84 8.77 17.69
N ARG A 360 14.38 9.83 18.33
CA ARG A 360 14.30 11.19 17.81
C ARG A 360 15.70 11.77 17.73
N ASP A 361 16.01 12.36 16.58
CA ASP A 361 17.28 13.03 16.36
C ASP A 361 17.13 14.52 16.64
N VAL A 362 17.59 14.95 17.80
CA VAL A 362 17.56 16.36 18.24
C VAL A 362 18.67 17.19 17.58
N GLY A 363 19.24 16.71 16.48
CA GLY A 363 20.33 17.36 15.75
C GLY A 363 19.92 18.70 15.12
N ALA A 364 20.88 19.61 15.07
CA ALA A 364 20.74 21.02 14.76
C ALA A 364 20.30 21.36 13.31
N THR A 365 20.11 20.39 12.42
CA THR A 365 19.95 20.66 10.98
C THR A 365 18.51 20.90 10.53
N THR A 366 17.52 20.43 11.26
CA THR A 366 16.11 20.51 10.81
C THR A 366 15.30 21.64 11.43
N GLY A 367 15.81 22.30 12.47
CA GLY A 367 15.07 23.35 13.19
C GLY A 367 13.85 22.82 13.98
N ALA A 368 13.72 21.51 14.11
CA ALA A 368 12.72 20.87 14.95
C ALA A 368 13.16 20.95 16.41
N ARG A 369 12.35 21.54 17.29
CA ARG A 369 12.68 21.69 18.72
C ARG A 369 12.84 20.35 19.42
N ASP A 370 12.17 19.28 18.90
CA ASP A 370 12.07 17.98 19.55
C ASP A 370 12.66 16.82 18.74
N GLY A 371 13.36 17.11 17.63
CA GLY A 371 14.02 16.13 16.77
C GLY A 371 13.09 15.41 15.78
N ASP A 372 13.69 14.86 14.72
CA ASP A 372 12.99 14.10 13.71
C ASP A 372 12.93 12.60 14.08
N PHE A 373 11.78 11.99 13.92
CA PHE A 373 11.57 10.56 14.13
C PHE A 373 12.44 9.72 13.19
N PHE A 374 13.01 8.65 13.70
CA PHE A 374 13.72 7.66 12.89
C PHE A 374 13.46 6.23 13.37
N LEU A 375 13.70 5.29 12.47
CA LEU A 375 13.66 3.86 12.72
C LEU A 375 15.03 3.22 12.54
N ARG A 376 15.28 2.15 13.33
CA ARG A 376 16.37 1.21 13.13
C ARG A 376 15.83 -0.21 13.10
N ILE A 377 16.37 -1.01 12.19
CA ILE A 377 16.02 -2.41 12.02
C ILE A 377 17.26 -3.24 12.31
N ASN A 378 17.16 -4.16 13.28
CA ASN A 378 18.28 -4.99 13.73
C ASN A 378 19.54 -4.14 14.02
N GLY A 379 19.34 -2.97 14.65
CA GLY A 379 20.38 -2.01 15.00
C GLY A 379 20.89 -1.11 13.87
N ARG A 380 20.43 -1.27 12.62
CA ARG A 380 20.83 -0.44 11.48
C ARG A 380 19.83 0.66 11.18
N ASP A 381 20.32 1.84 10.81
CA ASP A 381 19.50 2.97 10.40
C ASP A 381 18.65 2.61 9.18
N PHE A 382 17.37 3.01 9.19
CA PHE A 382 16.41 2.73 8.15
C PHE A 382 15.77 4.03 7.65
N MET A 383 16.29 4.56 6.54
CA MET A 383 15.67 5.71 5.86
C MET A 383 14.39 5.25 5.14
N VAL A 384 13.25 5.77 5.59
CA VAL A 384 11.96 5.45 4.99
C VAL A 384 11.79 6.24 3.69
N ARG A 385 11.60 5.54 2.59
CA ARG A 385 11.21 6.04 1.27
C ARG A 385 9.96 5.28 0.84
N GLY A 386 8.85 5.68 1.44
CA GLY A 386 7.60 4.96 1.46
C GLY A 386 6.52 5.57 0.59
N ALA A 387 5.36 4.90 0.58
CA ALA A 387 4.13 5.41 0.01
C ALA A 387 2.91 4.89 0.79
N THR A 388 1.77 5.60 0.71
CA THR A 388 0.55 5.19 1.38
C THR A 388 -0.26 4.25 0.49
N TYR A 389 -0.55 3.06 1.00
CA TYR A 389 -1.47 2.11 0.38
C TYR A 389 -2.92 2.51 0.69
N THR A 390 -3.81 2.29 -0.27
CA THR A 390 -5.25 2.45 -0.08
C THR A 390 -6.02 1.26 -0.68
N PRO A 391 -7.00 0.67 0.03
CA PRO A 391 -7.85 -0.36 -0.52
C PRO A 391 -8.81 0.20 -1.58
N ASP A 392 -9.53 -0.67 -2.27
CA ASP A 392 -10.62 -0.30 -3.17
C ASP A 392 -11.70 0.51 -2.42
N LEU A 393 -12.33 1.47 -3.11
CA LEU A 393 -13.36 2.35 -2.55
C LEU A 393 -14.52 1.58 -1.89
N LEU A 394 -14.87 0.43 -2.44
CA LEU A 394 -15.95 -0.43 -1.96
C LEU A 394 -15.47 -1.53 -0.99
N TYR A 395 -14.20 -1.49 -0.57
CA TYR A 395 -13.56 -2.55 0.22
C TYR A 395 -13.70 -3.93 -0.44
N SER A 396 -13.64 -3.97 -1.77
CA SER A 396 -13.66 -5.24 -2.52
C SER A 396 -12.45 -6.09 -2.14
N TYR A 397 -12.70 -7.32 -1.70
CA TYR A 397 -11.64 -8.26 -1.35
C TYR A 397 -11.04 -8.86 -2.62
N ASP A 398 -9.84 -8.42 -2.98
CA ASP A 398 -9.11 -8.86 -4.17
C ASP A 398 -7.62 -9.08 -3.85
N PRO A 399 -7.24 -10.27 -3.33
CA PRO A 399 -5.85 -10.58 -3.00
C PRO A 399 -4.89 -10.51 -4.19
N ASP A 400 -5.36 -10.77 -5.42
CA ASP A 400 -4.52 -10.69 -6.61
C ASP A 400 -4.18 -9.25 -6.95
N ARG A 401 -5.14 -8.34 -6.77
CA ARG A 401 -4.92 -6.91 -6.89
C ARG A 401 -3.95 -6.41 -5.82
N ASP A 402 -4.11 -6.83 -4.57
CA ASP A 402 -3.19 -6.50 -3.48
C ASP A 402 -1.78 -7.00 -3.77
N ALA A 403 -1.65 -8.24 -4.26
CA ALA A 403 -0.36 -8.80 -4.67
C ALA A 403 0.27 -8.00 -5.83
N ALA A 404 -0.52 -7.51 -6.79
CA ALA A 404 -0.03 -6.65 -7.87
C ALA A 404 0.46 -5.29 -7.34
N ILE A 405 -0.26 -4.68 -6.40
CA ILE A 405 0.12 -3.42 -5.74
C ILE A 405 1.44 -3.60 -4.96
N LEU A 406 1.58 -4.68 -4.20
CA LEU A 406 2.83 -4.98 -3.47
C LEU A 406 4.00 -5.23 -4.42
N ARG A 407 3.79 -5.93 -5.54
CA ARG A 407 4.81 -6.09 -6.59
C ARG A 407 5.23 -4.73 -7.17
N TYR A 408 4.30 -3.83 -7.42
CA TYR A 408 4.61 -2.48 -7.89
C TYR A 408 5.37 -1.66 -6.84
N ALA A 409 4.99 -1.76 -5.57
CA ALA A 409 5.75 -1.11 -4.49
C ALA A 409 7.22 -1.57 -4.47
N LYS A 410 7.46 -2.89 -4.61
CA LYS A 410 8.80 -3.48 -4.67
C LYS A 410 9.55 -3.10 -5.94
N ASP A 411 8.89 -3.12 -7.11
CA ASP A 411 9.47 -2.71 -8.40
C ASP A 411 9.88 -1.22 -8.42
N LEU A 412 9.10 -0.37 -7.78
CA LEU A 412 9.42 1.04 -7.57
C LEU A 412 10.66 1.24 -6.68
N GLY A 413 10.90 0.37 -5.72
CA GLY A 413 11.87 0.55 -4.65
C GLY A 413 11.29 1.17 -3.38
N VAL A 414 9.96 1.21 -3.23
CA VAL A 414 9.26 1.65 -2.02
C VAL A 414 9.56 0.69 -0.89
N ASN A 415 10.14 1.18 0.21
CA ASN A 415 10.61 0.35 1.31
C ASN A 415 9.72 0.38 2.56
N MET A 416 8.58 1.06 2.52
CA MET A 416 7.54 1.03 3.56
C MET A 416 6.19 1.43 2.97
N LEU A 417 5.13 0.75 3.38
CA LEU A 417 3.77 1.17 3.10
C LEU A 417 3.12 1.70 4.38
N ARG A 418 2.48 2.87 4.28
CA ARG A 418 1.60 3.37 5.33
C ARG A 418 0.16 2.97 5.02
N LEU A 419 -0.52 2.40 6.00
CA LEU A 419 -1.92 2.07 5.97
C LEU A 419 -2.62 2.92 7.03
N GLU A 420 -3.08 4.08 6.64
CA GLU A 420 -3.82 4.97 7.52
C GLU A 420 -5.22 4.42 7.71
N SER A 421 -5.43 3.68 8.81
CA SER A 421 -6.68 3.03 9.21
C SER A 421 -7.36 2.12 8.19
N LYS A 422 -6.93 2.12 7.00
CA LYS A 422 -7.39 1.18 5.98
C LYS A 422 -6.79 -0.18 6.31
N ILE A 423 -7.25 -0.77 7.42
CA ILE A 423 -6.70 -2.04 7.88
C ILE A 423 -7.04 -3.09 6.85
N ALA A 424 -6.05 -3.36 6.04
CA ALA A 424 -6.12 -4.29 4.93
C ALA A 424 -6.44 -5.72 5.41
N SER A 425 -6.68 -6.60 4.47
CA SER A 425 -6.86 -8.01 4.75
C SER A 425 -5.61 -8.60 5.43
N GLU A 426 -5.78 -9.58 6.29
CA GLU A 426 -4.68 -10.36 6.87
C GLU A 426 -3.74 -10.90 5.78
N ARG A 427 -4.29 -11.31 4.62
CA ARG A 427 -3.51 -11.78 3.48
C ARG A 427 -2.53 -10.76 2.92
N LEU A 428 -2.88 -9.47 2.90
CA LEU A 428 -1.94 -8.42 2.49
C LEU A 428 -0.74 -8.35 3.44
N VAL A 429 -0.98 -8.47 4.76
CA VAL A 429 0.08 -8.42 5.77
C VAL A 429 1.01 -9.63 5.64
N GLU A 430 0.45 -10.84 5.44
CA GLU A 430 1.23 -12.04 5.16
C GLU A 430 2.11 -11.90 3.91
N MET A 431 1.54 -11.37 2.81
CA MET A 431 2.32 -11.10 1.60
C MET A 431 3.43 -10.06 1.84
N ALA A 432 3.17 -9.05 2.67
CA ALA A 432 4.19 -8.07 3.03
C ALA A 432 5.32 -8.70 3.86
N ASP A 433 5.01 -9.65 4.77
CA ASP A 433 6.02 -10.45 5.48
C ASP A 433 6.90 -11.25 4.51
N GLU A 434 6.28 -11.96 3.55
CA GLU A 434 6.95 -12.77 2.55
C GLU A 434 7.81 -11.94 1.59
N MET A 435 7.33 -10.75 1.22
CA MET A 435 8.02 -9.87 0.28
C MET A 435 9.06 -8.95 0.92
N GLY A 436 9.09 -8.86 2.24
CA GLY A 436 9.98 -7.98 2.99
C GLY A 436 9.59 -6.51 2.89
N ILE A 437 8.30 -6.19 2.88
CA ILE A 437 7.79 -4.82 2.78
C ILE A 437 7.30 -4.34 4.16
N PRO A 438 8.03 -3.45 4.85
CA PRO A 438 7.58 -2.85 6.10
C PRO A 438 6.26 -2.11 6.00
N LEU A 439 5.45 -2.21 7.06
CA LEU A 439 4.13 -1.60 7.17
C LEU A 439 4.07 -0.65 8.36
N MET A 440 3.46 0.50 8.16
CA MET A 440 3.09 1.46 9.19
C MET A 440 1.57 1.54 9.25
N TYR A 441 1.01 1.10 10.36
CA TYR A 441 -0.43 1.14 10.64
C TYR A 441 -0.78 2.25 11.63
N GLY A 442 -2.06 2.60 11.71
CA GLY A 442 -2.59 3.50 12.73
C GLY A 442 -4.03 3.90 12.46
N TRP A 443 -4.65 4.58 13.43
CA TRP A 443 -5.96 5.16 13.27
C TRP A 443 -5.91 6.36 12.32
N MET A 444 -7.04 6.61 11.67
CA MET A 444 -7.17 7.59 10.61
C MET A 444 -7.46 9.00 11.11
N CYS A 445 -7.29 9.96 10.18
CA CYS A 445 -7.76 11.33 10.33
C CYS A 445 -9.21 11.53 9.87
N CYS A 446 -9.67 12.71 10.17
CA CYS A 446 -10.71 13.43 9.44
C CYS A 446 -12.12 12.87 9.57
N ASN A 447 -12.36 11.88 10.41
CA ASN A 447 -13.67 11.25 10.63
C ASN A 447 -13.96 11.02 12.13
N GLN A 448 -14.85 10.08 12.43
CA GLN A 448 -15.31 9.76 13.76
C GLN A 448 -14.19 9.34 14.72
N TRP A 449 -13.13 8.73 14.23
CA TRP A 449 -11.98 8.30 15.03
C TRP A 449 -11.19 9.46 15.67
N GLU A 450 -11.32 10.68 15.16
CA GLU A 450 -10.74 11.89 15.76
C GLU A 450 -11.75 12.82 16.43
N ARG A 451 -13.03 12.41 16.48
CA ARG A 451 -14.07 13.18 17.16
C ARG A 451 -14.24 12.81 18.63
N TRP A 452 -13.15 12.54 19.32
CA TRP A 452 -13.11 12.07 20.74
C TRP A 452 -14.03 12.82 21.69
N LYS A 453 -14.28 14.11 21.47
CA LYS A 453 -15.20 14.93 22.29
C LYS A 453 -16.67 14.56 22.12
N GLN A 454 -17.02 13.84 21.09
CA GLN A 454 -18.37 13.38 20.77
C GLN A 454 -18.57 11.90 21.13
N TRP A 455 -17.50 11.20 21.52
CA TRP A 455 -17.57 9.80 21.90
C TRP A 455 -18.39 9.61 23.15
N ASP A 456 -19.32 8.68 23.11
CA ASP A 456 -20.04 8.18 24.27
C ASP A 456 -19.35 6.95 24.89
N ALA A 457 -20.04 6.25 25.79
CA ALA A 457 -19.49 5.08 26.45
C ALA A 457 -19.38 3.86 25.49
N GLU A 458 -20.28 3.74 24.50
CA GLU A 458 -20.23 2.69 23.50
C GLU A 458 -19.08 2.93 22.55
N ASP A 459 -18.90 4.15 22.02
CA ASP A 459 -17.79 4.52 21.15
C ASP A 459 -16.45 4.18 21.80
N ARG A 460 -16.28 4.52 23.08
CA ARG A 460 -15.06 4.22 23.81
C ARG A 460 -14.85 2.72 24.00
N ARG A 461 -15.92 1.95 24.22
CA ARG A 461 -15.84 0.48 24.28
C ARG A 461 -15.42 -0.09 22.93
N VAL A 462 -16.08 0.33 21.84
CA VAL A 462 -15.78 -0.11 20.47
C VAL A 462 -14.34 0.26 20.08
N ALA A 463 -13.85 1.45 20.46
CA ALA A 463 -12.48 1.85 20.19
C ALA A 463 -11.46 0.92 20.87
N ARG A 464 -11.69 0.52 22.13
CA ARG A 464 -10.81 -0.43 22.84
C ARG A 464 -10.85 -1.84 22.26
N GLU A 465 -12.06 -2.34 21.95
CA GLU A 465 -12.24 -3.66 21.36
C GLU A 465 -11.64 -3.73 19.96
N SER A 466 -11.83 -2.70 19.15
CA SER A 466 -11.20 -2.56 17.85
C SER A 466 -9.67 -2.50 17.97
N MET A 467 -9.13 -1.70 18.90
CA MET A 467 -7.69 -1.61 19.14
C MET A 467 -7.10 -2.97 19.49
N ARG A 468 -7.73 -3.69 20.44
CA ARG A 468 -7.30 -5.04 20.84
C ARG A 468 -7.30 -6.00 19.65
N SER A 469 -8.41 -6.05 18.90
CA SER A 469 -8.58 -6.92 17.73
C SER A 469 -7.51 -6.66 16.65
N GLN A 470 -7.22 -5.38 16.38
CA GLN A 470 -6.22 -5.05 15.36
C GLN A 470 -4.80 -5.35 15.82
N ILE A 471 -4.44 -5.07 17.08
CA ILE A 471 -3.11 -5.37 17.60
C ILE A 471 -2.88 -6.87 17.72
N GLU A 472 -3.89 -7.66 18.11
CA GLU A 472 -3.80 -9.13 18.14
C GLU A 472 -3.52 -9.69 16.73
N MET A 473 -4.16 -9.14 15.70
CA MET A 473 -3.92 -9.53 14.32
C MET A 473 -2.54 -9.10 13.82
N LEU A 474 -2.09 -7.88 14.16
CA LEU A 474 -0.87 -7.30 13.60
C LEU A 474 0.43 -7.72 14.31
N ARG A 475 0.40 -7.99 15.62
CA ARG A 475 1.60 -8.21 16.44
C ARG A 475 2.48 -9.41 16.03
N PRO A 476 1.97 -10.51 15.44
CA PRO A 476 2.82 -11.62 15.02
C PRO A 476 3.57 -11.37 13.72
N HIS A 477 3.19 -10.34 12.95
CA HIS A 477 3.72 -10.09 11.61
C HIS A 477 5.05 -9.36 11.62
N ALA A 478 6.02 -9.91 10.92
CA ALA A 478 7.38 -9.36 10.83
C ALA A 478 7.43 -8.02 10.09
N SER A 479 6.57 -7.80 9.12
CA SER A 479 6.48 -6.57 8.33
C SER A 479 5.93 -5.38 9.10
N VAL A 480 5.17 -5.57 10.17
CA VAL A 480 4.55 -4.48 10.91
C VAL A 480 5.60 -3.78 11.79
N PHE A 481 5.89 -2.50 11.50
CA PHE A 481 6.95 -1.75 12.14
C PHE A 481 6.46 -0.65 13.07
N VAL A 482 5.36 0.01 12.72
CA VAL A 482 4.86 1.18 13.44
C VAL A 482 3.36 1.08 13.63
N TRP A 483 2.89 1.46 14.82
CA TRP A 483 1.50 1.75 15.10
C TRP A 483 1.34 3.23 15.50
N ALA A 484 0.41 3.95 14.86
CA ALA A 484 0.06 5.32 15.19
C ALA A 484 -1.29 5.36 15.91
N ASN A 485 -1.30 5.89 17.14
CA ASN A 485 -2.52 6.01 17.97
C ASN A 485 -3.52 7.04 17.43
N GLY A 486 -3.06 7.98 16.63
CA GLY A 486 -3.84 8.96 15.90
C GLY A 486 -3.09 9.44 14.66
N SER A 487 -3.77 10.14 13.77
CA SER A 487 -3.22 10.68 12.53
C SER A 487 -3.04 12.20 12.60
N ASP A 488 -4.03 13.02 12.16
CA ASP A 488 -3.99 14.49 12.23
C ASP A 488 -4.03 15.00 13.66
N GLY A 489 -4.82 14.35 14.50
CA GLY A 489 -4.96 14.65 15.91
C GLY A 489 -4.14 13.71 16.80
N ARG A 490 -3.88 14.16 18.01
CA ARG A 490 -3.39 13.33 19.09
C ARG A 490 -4.55 12.95 19.99
N PRO A 491 -4.81 11.66 20.26
CA PRO A 491 -5.87 11.24 21.14
C PRO A 491 -5.75 11.89 22.53
N PRO A 492 -6.86 12.20 23.23
CA PRO A 492 -6.84 12.72 24.59
C PRO A 492 -6.23 11.70 25.55
N ALA A 493 -5.81 12.18 26.72
CA ALA A 493 -5.01 11.40 27.67
C ALA A 493 -5.67 10.08 28.09
N GLU A 494 -6.97 10.07 28.27
CA GLU A 494 -7.75 8.89 28.65
C GLU A 494 -7.83 7.84 27.54
N VAL A 495 -7.93 8.25 26.27
CA VAL A 495 -7.91 7.34 25.10
C VAL A 495 -6.50 6.79 24.90
N LEU A 496 -5.48 7.64 25.03
CA LEU A 496 -4.08 7.18 24.97
C LEU A 496 -3.75 6.21 26.10
N ALA A 497 -4.30 6.39 27.30
CA ALA A 497 -4.13 5.45 28.40
C ALA A 497 -4.73 4.07 28.06
N ASP A 498 -5.94 4.05 27.48
CA ASP A 498 -6.57 2.82 27.01
C ASP A 498 -5.71 2.13 25.93
N TYR A 499 -5.27 2.86 24.90
CA TYR A 499 -4.47 2.30 23.79
C TYR A 499 -3.11 1.80 24.26
N ARG A 500 -2.41 2.56 25.07
CA ARG A 500 -1.11 2.16 25.61
C ARG A 500 -1.22 0.96 26.57
N GLY A 501 -2.31 0.89 27.33
CA GLY A 501 -2.63 -0.27 28.17
C GLY A 501 -2.80 -1.53 27.30
N ILE A 502 -3.57 -1.45 26.22
CA ILE A 502 -3.78 -2.57 25.29
C ILE A 502 -2.46 -3.00 24.63
N LEU A 503 -1.63 -2.05 24.18
CA LEU A 503 -0.32 -2.36 23.60
C LEU A 503 0.59 -3.09 24.59
N ALA A 504 0.58 -2.67 25.87
CA ALA A 504 1.35 -3.31 26.92
C ALA A 504 0.82 -4.73 27.23
N ASP A 505 -0.51 -4.87 27.41
CA ASP A 505 -1.17 -6.16 27.67
C ASP A 505 -0.91 -7.19 26.57
N LEU A 506 -0.79 -6.72 25.31
CA LEU A 506 -0.57 -7.57 24.14
C LEU A 506 0.92 -7.70 23.76
N HIS A 507 1.83 -7.29 24.63
CA HIS A 507 3.29 -7.41 24.43
C HIS A 507 3.78 -6.79 23.11
N TRP A 508 3.23 -5.64 22.73
CA TRP A 508 3.64 -4.94 21.52
C TRP A 508 5.09 -4.47 21.59
N GLN A 509 5.95 -4.95 20.69
CA GLN A 509 7.39 -4.65 20.69
C GLN A 509 7.84 -3.70 19.57
N ASN A 510 6.92 -3.27 18.69
CA ASN A 510 7.23 -2.41 17.56
C ASN A 510 7.14 -0.92 17.94
N ALA A 511 7.58 -0.06 17.01
CA ALA A 511 7.51 1.38 17.20
C ALA A 511 6.06 1.87 17.36
N THR A 512 5.89 2.94 18.17
CA THR A 512 4.58 3.54 18.42
C THR A 512 4.70 5.06 18.43
N VAL A 513 3.76 5.75 17.78
CA VAL A 513 3.62 7.21 17.82
C VAL A 513 2.19 7.58 18.21
N ASP A 514 2.01 8.70 18.91
CA ASP A 514 0.68 9.16 19.30
C ASP A 514 -0.01 9.97 18.21
N THR A 515 0.77 10.60 17.31
CA THR A 515 0.28 11.32 16.15
C THR A 515 1.36 11.37 15.06
N VAL A 516 0.94 11.49 13.82
CA VAL A 516 1.85 11.71 12.68
C VAL A 516 1.81 13.15 12.17
N SER A 517 1.12 14.05 12.88
CA SER A 517 0.86 15.42 12.46
C SER A 517 1.65 16.44 13.25
N ALA A 518 2.20 17.43 12.55
CA ALA A 518 2.77 18.62 13.17
C ALA A 518 1.71 19.63 13.67
N PHE A 519 0.43 19.36 13.44
CA PHE A 519 -0.67 20.27 13.82
C PHE A 519 -1.28 19.95 15.18
N ALA A 520 -0.95 18.78 15.76
CA ALA A 520 -1.44 18.43 17.09
C ALA A 520 -0.94 19.44 18.15
N ARG A 521 -1.83 19.85 19.05
CA ARG A 521 -1.56 20.81 20.12
C ARG A 521 -2.02 20.23 21.45
N ASP A 522 -1.33 20.61 22.54
CA ASP A 522 -1.82 20.36 23.90
C ASP A 522 -2.91 21.37 24.32
N GLY A 523 -3.42 21.23 25.55
CA GLY A 523 -4.42 22.13 26.10
C GLY A 523 -3.96 23.61 26.21
N ASP A 524 -2.66 23.86 26.21
CA ASP A 524 -2.00 25.17 26.28
C ASP A 524 -1.63 25.71 24.87
N GLY A 525 -1.92 24.93 23.81
CA GLY A 525 -1.62 25.29 22.43
C GLY A 525 -0.21 25.01 21.96
N ASN A 526 0.62 24.29 22.76
CA ASN A 526 1.96 23.92 22.35
C ASN A 526 1.93 22.77 21.32
N PRO A 527 2.84 22.77 20.35
CA PRO A 527 2.94 21.64 19.43
C PRO A 527 3.22 20.33 20.14
N LEU A 528 2.37 19.34 19.92
CA LEU A 528 2.56 17.97 20.36
C LEU A 528 2.75 17.08 19.14
N TRP A 529 3.98 16.65 18.87
CA TRP A 529 4.28 15.77 17.76
C TRP A 529 5.41 14.79 18.09
N ASP A 530 5.39 13.65 17.45
CA ASP A 530 6.33 12.57 17.71
C ASP A 530 7.54 12.56 16.77
N GLY A 531 7.86 13.73 16.21
CA GLY A 531 8.98 13.89 15.27
C GLY A 531 8.60 13.59 13.82
N ILE A 532 7.32 13.29 13.54
CA ILE A 532 6.80 13.08 12.19
C ILE A 532 5.98 14.30 11.79
N ARG A 533 6.24 14.81 10.59
CA ARG A 533 5.48 15.92 9.99
C ARG A 533 4.53 15.38 8.94
N MET A 534 3.25 15.54 9.15
CA MET A 534 2.26 15.41 8.10
C MET A 534 1.88 16.84 7.68
N ALA A 535 2.54 17.32 6.66
CA ALA A 535 2.44 18.72 6.28
C ALA A 535 2.34 18.93 4.76
N GLY A 536 2.04 17.86 3.99
CA GLY A 536 2.03 17.92 2.53
C GLY A 536 3.44 18.15 1.94
N PRO A 537 3.54 18.79 0.78
CA PRO A 537 2.48 19.36 -0.05
C PRO A 537 1.51 18.32 -0.57
N TYR A 538 0.26 18.72 -0.86
CA TYR A 538 -0.76 17.89 -1.50
C TYR A 538 -1.13 18.45 -2.87
N SER A 539 -0.17 19.02 -3.55
CA SER A 539 -0.30 19.53 -4.92
C SER A 539 1.06 19.55 -5.58
N TRP A 540 1.07 19.54 -6.91
CA TRP A 540 2.30 19.58 -7.68
C TRP A 540 3.25 20.70 -7.22
N ARG A 541 4.50 20.32 -6.96
CA ARG A 541 5.61 21.24 -6.65
C ARG A 541 6.76 21.02 -7.63
N PRO A 542 7.42 22.09 -8.05
CA PRO A 542 8.59 21.94 -8.92
C PRO A 542 9.73 21.24 -8.19
N PRO A 543 10.63 20.60 -8.93
CA PRO A 543 11.82 19.96 -8.34
C PRO A 543 12.60 20.86 -7.36
N SER A 544 12.66 22.17 -7.61
CA SER A 544 13.31 23.16 -6.73
C SER A 544 12.71 23.20 -5.31
N TYR A 545 11.46 22.84 -5.13
CA TYR A 545 10.83 22.75 -3.82
C TYR A 545 11.54 21.70 -2.93
N TRP A 546 11.78 20.52 -3.47
CA TRP A 546 12.35 19.39 -2.76
C TRP A 546 13.83 19.57 -2.42
N PHE A 547 14.59 20.11 -3.36
CA PHE A 547 16.05 20.34 -3.19
C PHE A 547 16.41 21.62 -2.43
N SER A 548 15.45 22.53 -2.23
CA SER A 548 15.74 23.84 -1.62
C SER A 548 16.15 23.77 -0.15
N GLY A 549 15.72 22.73 0.58
CA GLY A 549 15.89 22.62 2.02
C GLY A 549 15.18 23.72 2.83
N ARG A 550 14.36 24.56 2.18
CA ARG A 550 13.65 25.68 2.82
C ARG A 550 12.37 25.25 3.49
N TYR A 551 11.73 24.23 2.94
CA TYR A 551 10.41 23.79 3.38
C TYR A 551 10.52 22.66 4.38
N PRO A 552 9.77 22.71 5.50
CA PRO A 552 9.78 21.61 6.48
C PRO A 552 9.43 20.26 5.88
N ALA A 553 8.49 20.24 4.92
CA ALA A 553 8.10 19.01 4.23
C ALA A 553 9.20 18.38 3.36
N ALA A 554 10.17 19.17 2.91
CA ALA A 554 11.27 18.70 2.05
C ALA A 554 12.46 18.13 2.83
N ARG A 555 12.32 17.86 4.12
CA ARG A 555 13.37 17.32 4.99
C ARG A 555 12.80 16.66 6.25
N GLY A 556 13.66 16.01 7.04
CA GLY A 556 13.29 15.35 8.29
C GLY A 556 12.43 14.10 8.08
N ALA A 557 11.38 13.94 8.86
CA ALA A 557 10.46 12.81 8.76
C ALA A 557 9.05 13.30 8.44
N SER A 558 8.46 12.80 7.35
CA SER A 558 7.08 13.11 6.96
C SER A 558 6.32 11.87 6.53
N ALA A 559 5.10 11.72 7.04
CA ALA A 559 4.21 10.60 6.77
C ALA A 559 3.27 10.82 5.57
N GLU A 560 3.18 12.06 5.04
CA GLU A 560 2.35 12.39 3.89
C GLU A 560 2.94 13.52 3.07
N GLN A 561 3.27 13.22 1.83
CA GLN A 561 3.82 14.19 0.87
C GLN A 561 3.51 13.75 -0.56
N GLY A 562 3.32 14.70 -1.48
CA GLY A 562 3.21 14.40 -2.91
C GLY A 562 2.42 15.44 -3.68
N ASP A 563 2.44 15.32 -5.01
CA ASP A 563 1.64 16.11 -5.93
C ASP A 563 0.31 15.39 -6.20
N ASN A 564 -0.70 15.68 -5.43
CA ASN A 564 -1.94 14.91 -5.35
C ASN A 564 -2.85 14.91 -6.58
N GLU A 565 -2.56 15.65 -7.62
CA GLU A 565 -3.37 15.60 -8.85
C GLU A 565 -2.61 14.90 -9.94
N HIS A 566 -2.73 13.59 -10.01
CA HIS A 566 -2.12 12.79 -11.07
C HIS A 566 -3.11 12.55 -12.20
N ILE A 567 -2.84 13.15 -13.34
CA ILE A 567 -3.56 12.86 -14.56
C ILE A 567 -3.02 11.52 -15.11
N PRO A 568 -3.84 10.48 -15.20
CA PRO A 568 -3.36 9.20 -15.71
C PRO A 568 -3.10 9.28 -17.22
N PRO A 569 -2.41 8.28 -17.80
CA PRO A 569 -2.27 8.18 -19.26
C PRO A 569 -3.62 8.22 -19.98
N TYR A 570 -3.66 8.81 -21.16
CA TYR A 570 -4.88 9.04 -21.94
C TYR A 570 -5.75 7.78 -22.12
N ALA A 571 -5.13 6.60 -22.23
CA ALA A 571 -5.85 5.33 -22.33
C ALA A 571 -6.73 5.05 -21.09
N SER A 572 -6.28 5.44 -19.90
CA SER A 572 -7.07 5.29 -18.68
C SER A 572 -8.19 6.33 -18.56
N LEU A 573 -7.95 7.59 -18.98
CA LEU A 573 -9.00 8.62 -19.01
C LEU A 573 -10.24 8.14 -19.77
N ARG A 574 -10.04 7.50 -20.92
CA ARG A 574 -11.12 6.96 -21.74
C ARG A 574 -11.92 5.83 -21.08
N ARG A 575 -11.43 5.21 -20.02
CA ARG A 575 -12.12 4.11 -19.33
C ARG A 575 -13.18 4.61 -18.35
N PHE A 576 -13.07 5.87 -17.90
CA PHE A 576 -14.00 6.39 -16.90
C PHE A 576 -14.61 7.75 -17.24
N ILE A 577 -14.06 8.50 -18.19
CA ILE A 577 -14.64 9.74 -18.69
C ILE A 577 -15.38 9.48 -20.00
N PRO A 578 -16.67 9.80 -20.11
CA PRO A 578 -17.43 9.69 -21.36
C PRO A 578 -16.77 10.43 -22.53
N ALA A 579 -16.85 9.90 -23.74
CA ALA A 579 -16.15 10.43 -24.91
C ALA A 579 -16.48 11.90 -25.23
N ASP A 580 -17.74 12.29 -25.05
CA ASP A 580 -18.23 13.66 -25.22
C ASP A 580 -17.86 14.61 -24.07
N ARG A 581 -17.30 14.06 -22.98
CA ARG A 581 -16.84 14.79 -21.79
C ARG A 581 -15.31 14.78 -21.62
N LEU A 582 -14.58 14.15 -22.54
CA LEU A 582 -13.11 14.07 -22.46
C LEU A 582 -12.43 15.43 -22.55
N TRP A 583 -12.99 16.38 -23.29
CA TRP A 583 -12.43 17.72 -23.42
C TRP A 583 -13.50 18.76 -23.79
N PRO A 584 -13.40 20.00 -23.32
CA PRO A 584 -12.46 20.49 -22.29
C PRO A 584 -12.77 19.94 -20.90
N ILE A 585 -11.88 20.21 -19.94
CA ILE A 585 -12.11 19.87 -18.51
C ILE A 585 -13.46 20.44 -18.07
N ASN A 586 -14.28 19.60 -17.44
CA ASN A 586 -15.68 19.87 -17.10
C ASN A 586 -16.04 19.21 -15.75
N ASP A 587 -17.33 19.23 -15.40
CA ASP A 587 -17.87 18.72 -14.14
C ASP A 587 -17.61 17.22 -13.90
N THR A 588 -17.51 16.40 -14.95
CA THR A 588 -17.12 15.00 -14.83
C THR A 588 -15.65 14.86 -14.40
N TRP A 589 -14.77 15.66 -14.96
CA TRP A 589 -13.37 15.73 -14.52
C TRP A 589 -13.26 16.14 -13.06
N PHE A 590 -14.01 17.19 -12.65
CA PHE A 590 -14.03 17.63 -11.26
C PHE A 590 -14.59 16.56 -10.30
N PHE A 591 -15.57 15.79 -10.74
CA PHE A 591 -16.09 14.66 -9.96
C PHE A 591 -14.99 13.63 -9.68
N HIS A 592 -14.17 13.28 -10.68
CA HIS A 592 -13.05 12.34 -10.53
C HIS A 592 -11.77 12.95 -9.93
N ALA A 593 -11.63 14.28 -9.97
CA ALA A 593 -10.47 14.96 -9.39
C ALA A 593 -10.48 14.96 -7.88
N GLY A 594 -11.64 14.95 -7.31
CA GLY A 594 -11.79 15.34 -5.93
C GLY A 594 -11.51 16.81 -5.69
N ALA A 595 -12.30 17.45 -4.89
CA ALA A 595 -11.90 18.72 -4.36
C ALA A 595 -10.71 18.46 -3.43
N GLY A 596 -9.51 18.49 -3.98
CA GLY A 596 -8.31 18.17 -3.23
C GLY A 596 -8.19 18.95 -1.94
N LEU A 597 -7.41 18.41 -1.03
CA LEU A 597 -6.95 19.10 0.17
C LEU A 597 -6.34 20.43 -0.24
N GLN A 598 -6.86 21.53 0.30
CA GLN A 598 -6.22 22.85 0.32
C GLN A 598 -5.44 23.21 -0.96
N ASN A 599 -6.06 23.79 -1.95
CA ASN A 599 -5.42 24.24 -3.21
C ASN A 599 -5.01 23.13 -4.20
N SER A 600 -5.11 21.86 -3.87
CA SER A 600 -4.93 20.79 -4.82
C SER A 600 -6.23 20.59 -5.59
N THR A 601 -6.45 21.38 -6.59
CA THR A 601 -7.58 21.24 -7.50
C THR A 601 -7.06 20.94 -8.89
N LEU A 602 -7.86 20.27 -9.71
CA LEU A 602 -7.57 20.08 -11.13
C LEU A 602 -7.19 21.40 -11.85
N THR A 603 -7.68 22.52 -11.34
CA THR A 603 -7.30 23.87 -11.77
C THR A 603 -5.82 24.15 -11.52
N ASN A 604 -5.24 23.66 -10.42
CA ASN A 604 -3.83 23.85 -10.12
C ASN A 604 -2.94 23.07 -11.09
N VAL A 605 -3.19 21.78 -11.29
CA VAL A 605 -2.38 20.99 -12.25
C VAL A 605 -2.52 21.51 -13.68
N ARG A 606 -3.73 21.95 -14.07
CA ARG A 606 -3.92 22.63 -15.37
C ARG A 606 -3.06 23.88 -15.48
N ARG A 607 -3.02 24.72 -14.45
CA ARG A 607 -2.17 25.93 -14.41
C ARG A 607 -0.68 25.58 -14.56
N VAL A 608 -0.22 24.52 -13.87
CA VAL A 608 1.16 24.02 -13.99
C VAL A 608 1.48 23.64 -15.42
N ILE A 609 0.61 22.84 -16.06
CA ILE A 609 0.79 22.39 -17.43
C ILE A 609 0.78 23.56 -18.40
N ASP A 610 -0.20 24.46 -18.32
CA ASP A 610 -0.34 25.60 -19.20
C ASP A 610 0.85 26.57 -19.07
N ARG A 611 1.36 26.80 -17.86
CA ARG A 611 2.49 27.70 -17.60
C ARG A 611 3.83 27.15 -18.06
N ARG A 612 4.06 25.83 -17.85
CA ARG A 612 5.34 25.19 -18.17
C ARG A 612 5.41 24.68 -19.61
N TYR A 613 4.37 24.04 -20.09
CA TYR A 613 4.34 23.34 -21.39
C TYR A 613 3.43 24.01 -22.42
N GLY A 614 2.76 25.11 -22.05
CA GLY A 614 1.76 25.79 -22.88
C GLY A 614 0.39 25.09 -22.88
N PRO A 615 -0.67 25.81 -23.32
CA PRO A 615 -2.03 25.29 -23.30
C PRO A 615 -2.19 24.01 -24.13
N SER A 616 -3.18 23.20 -23.77
CA SER A 616 -3.53 21.95 -24.45
C SER A 616 -4.81 22.13 -25.24
N THR A 617 -4.90 21.52 -26.41
CA THR A 617 -6.08 21.59 -27.30
C THR A 617 -7.04 20.41 -27.13
N ASP A 618 -6.57 19.33 -26.55
CA ASP A 618 -7.33 18.09 -26.34
C ASP A 618 -6.83 17.32 -25.13
N ALA A 619 -7.58 16.31 -24.70
CA ALA A 619 -7.29 15.50 -23.53
C ALA A 619 -6.00 14.67 -23.65
N ARG A 620 -5.64 14.22 -24.87
CA ARG A 620 -4.40 13.47 -25.08
C ARG A 620 -3.19 14.36 -24.84
N MET A 621 -3.16 15.54 -25.47
CA MET A 621 -2.07 16.50 -25.30
C MET A 621 -1.95 16.92 -23.83
N PHE A 622 -3.06 17.12 -23.14
CA PHE A 622 -3.07 17.43 -21.72
C PHE A 622 -2.46 16.31 -20.88
N ALA A 623 -2.89 15.06 -21.13
CA ALA A 623 -2.36 13.88 -20.45
C ALA A 623 -0.86 13.69 -20.72
N ASP A 624 -0.39 13.83 -21.98
CA ASP A 624 1.03 13.67 -22.32
C ASP A 624 1.92 14.71 -21.61
N LYS A 625 1.48 15.97 -21.53
CA LYS A 625 2.19 17.02 -20.76
C LYS A 625 2.17 16.74 -19.27
N ALA A 626 1.06 16.20 -18.75
CA ALA A 626 0.96 15.82 -17.35
C ALA A 626 1.95 14.72 -16.99
N GLN A 627 2.19 13.72 -17.87
CA GLN A 627 3.19 12.68 -17.62
C GLN A 627 4.59 13.27 -17.40
N LEU A 628 5.00 14.29 -18.18
CA LEU A 628 6.27 14.99 -17.96
C LEU A 628 6.33 15.67 -16.60
N ALA A 629 5.27 16.41 -16.24
CA ALA A 629 5.22 17.18 -14.99
C ALA A 629 5.27 16.24 -13.77
N HIS A 630 4.51 15.15 -13.81
CA HIS A 630 4.49 14.16 -12.72
C HIS A 630 5.79 13.36 -12.62
N TYR A 631 6.40 13.01 -13.76
CA TYR A 631 7.70 12.33 -13.77
C TYR A 631 8.78 13.17 -13.04
N GLU A 632 8.87 14.46 -13.35
CA GLU A 632 9.85 15.34 -12.71
C GLU A 632 9.59 15.51 -11.21
N ALA A 633 8.34 15.73 -10.80
CA ALA A 633 7.96 16.01 -9.41
C ALA A 633 8.20 14.78 -8.50
N THR A 634 7.73 13.60 -8.91
CA THR A 634 7.91 12.37 -8.12
C THR A 634 9.37 11.94 -8.04
N ARG A 635 10.13 12.06 -9.15
CA ARG A 635 11.57 11.80 -9.16
C ARG A 635 12.29 12.72 -8.17
N ALA A 636 12.04 14.01 -8.24
CA ALA A 636 12.71 15.01 -7.42
C ALA A 636 12.46 14.82 -5.92
N GLN A 637 11.27 14.43 -5.50
CA GLN A 637 10.96 14.12 -4.10
C GLN A 637 11.89 13.03 -3.56
N PHE A 638 11.95 11.89 -4.22
CA PHE A 638 12.75 10.76 -3.75
C PHE A 638 14.25 10.96 -3.93
N GLU A 639 14.67 11.63 -5.02
CA GLU A 639 16.07 12.02 -5.22
C GLU A 639 16.56 12.97 -4.13
N ALA A 640 15.77 14.00 -3.78
CA ALA A 640 16.16 14.98 -2.77
C ALA A 640 16.33 14.34 -1.39
N PHE A 641 15.42 13.43 -1.00
CA PHE A 641 15.54 12.71 0.26
C PHE A 641 16.76 11.78 0.27
N SER A 642 17.02 11.07 -0.81
CA SER A 642 18.17 10.18 -0.92
C SER A 642 19.50 10.95 -0.95
N ALA A 643 19.57 12.07 -1.71
CA ALA A 643 20.76 12.92 -1.83
C ALA A 643 21.03 13.78 -0.59
N GLY A 644 19.98 14.08 0.20
CA GLY A 644 20.10 14.82 1.45
C GLY A 644 20.77 14.03 2.57
N GLY A 645 20.75 12.71 2.49
CA GLY A 645 21.41 11.80 3.44
C GLY A 645 20.73 11.74 4.81
N TRP A 646 21.22 10.82 5.65
CA TRP A 646 20.63 10.48 6.95
C TRP A 646 20.58 11.66 7.93
N ASP A 647 21.56 12.56 7.91
CA ASP A 647 21.63 13.66 8.88
C ASP A 647 20.45 14.63 8.78
N SER A 648 19.88 14.78 7.60
CA SER A 648 18.80 15.74 7.34
C SER A 648 17.48 15.12 6.89
N HIS A 649 17.47 13.83 6.52
CA HIS A 649 16.30 13.14 5.98
C HIS A 649 16.15 11.76 6.61
N LYS A 650 14.99 11.49 7.19
CA LYS A 650 14.67 10.24 7.89
C LYS A 650 13.54 9.46 7.23
N MET A 651 12.51 10.17 6.77
CA MET A 651 11.28 9.56 6.25
C MET A 651 10.62 10.47 5.22
N THR A 652 10.26 9.90 4.08
CA THR A 652 9.29 10.47 3.14
C THR A 652 8.31 9.39 2.73
N ILE A 653 7.02 9.64 2.90
CA ILE A 653 5.93 8.75 2.48
C ILE A 653 5.07 9.50 1.48
N TYR A 654 5.01 8.97 0.26
CA TYR A 654 4.22 9.56 -0.82
C TYR A 654 2.72 9.31 -0.58
N TRP A 655 1.93 10.35 -0.65
CA TRP A 655 0.47 10.30 -0.51
C TRP A 655 -0.19 10.43 -1.89
N MET A 656 -0.58 9.32 -2.61
CA MET A 656 -0.60 7.92 -2.22
C MET A 656 0.10 7.03 -3.26
N LEU A 657 0.30 5.74 -2.95
CA LEU A 657 0.87 4.76 -3.88
C LEU A 657 -0.09 4.48 -5.05
N ASN A 658 -1.32 4.11 -4.71
CA ASN A 658 -2.35 3.64 -5.64
C ASN A 658 -3.66 4.40 -5.47
N SER A 659 -4.54 4.28 -6.45
CA SER A 659 -5.86 4.89 -6.43
C SER A 659 -6.92 3.90 -5.93
N HIS A 660 -7.81 4.35 -5.07
CA HIS A 660 -8.92 3.58 -4.52
C HIS A 660 -10.13 3.47 -5.48
N TRP A 661 -10.24 4.36 -6.45
CA TRP A 661 -11.20 4.33 -7.56
C TRP A 661 -10.63 5.11 -8.75
N PRO A 662 -11.24 5.08 -9.96
CA PRO A 662 -10.75 5.89 -11.07
C PRO A 662 -10.81 7.40 -10.76
N SER A 663 -9.73 7.93 -10.22
CA SER A 663 -9.63 9.33 -9.80
C SER A 663 -8.29 9.95 -10.19
N PHE A 664 -8.21 11.27 -10.10
CA PHE A 664 -6.96 12.02 -10.31
C PHE A 664 -6.21 12.25 -9.01
N PHE A 665 -6.75 11.77 -7.88
CA PHE A 665 -6.19 12.06 -6.59
C PHE A 665 -5.04 11.12 -6.23
N GLY A 666 -3.89 11.72 -5.94
CA GLY A 666 -2.78 11.18 -5.19
C GLY A 666 -2.32 9.76 -5.49
N ASN A 667 -1.92 9.45 -6.73
CA ASN A 667 -1.48 8.09 -7.00
C ASN A 667 -0.23 8.06 -7.89
N ILE A 668 0.71 7.15 -7.56
CA ILE A 668 1.89 6.90 -8.39
C ILE A 668 1.51 6.11 -9.65
N PHE A 669 0.50 5.25 -9.56
CA PHE A 669 -0.13 4.56 -10.69
C PHE A 669 -1.65 4.53 -10.52
N ASP A 670 -2.37 4.45 -11.63
CA ASP A 670 -3.81 4.63 -11.62
C ASP A 670 -4.60 3.42 -11.10
N TYR A 671 -5.92 3.59 -10.95
CA TYR A 671 -6.83 2.53 -10.48
C TYR A 671 -6.74 1.25 -11.31
N TYR A 672 -6.47 1.36 -12.60
CA TYR A 672 -6.37 0.21 -13.52
C TYR A 672 -5.01 -0.48 -13.48
N LEU A 673 -4.16 -0.15 -12.51
CA LEU A 673 -2.79 -0.63 -12.38
C LEU A 673 -1.91 -0.25 -13.58
N ARG A 674 -2.18 0.90 -14.22
CA ARG A 674 -1.36 1.38 -15.33
C ARG A 674 -0.28 2.32 -14.82
N PRO A 675 1.01 1.98 -15.00
CA PRO A 675 2.11 2.87 -14.69
C PRO A 675 2.13 4.08 -15.65
N GLY A 676 2.32 5.27 -15.11
CA GLY A 676 2.48 6.50 -15.87
C GLY A 676 3.82 7.19 -15.60
N GLY A 677 3.95 8.46 -15.98
CA GLY A 677 5.16 9.26 -15.76
C GLY A 677 5.55 9.33 -14.28
N ALA A 678 4.57 9.47 -13.38
CA ALA A 678 4.81 9.47 -11.94
C ALA A 678 5.50 8.19 -11.46
N TYR A 679 5.07 7.01 -11.97
CA TYR A 679 5.66 5.72 -11.61
C TYR A 679 7.14 5.66 -11.97
N TYR A 680 7.50 5.98 -13.21
CA TYR A 680 8.89 5.88 -13.65
C TYR A 680 9.76 7.01 -13.09
N GLY A 681 9.18 8.18 -12.82
CA GLY A 681 9.85 9.22 -12.06
C GLY A 681 10.20 8.75 -10.64
N ALA A 682 9.23 8.20 -9.89
CA ALA A 682 9.46 7.62 -8.57
C ALA A 682 10.49 6.49 -8.61
N LYS A 683 10.38 5.57 -9.59
CA LYS A 683 11.31 4.45 -9.77
C LYS A 683 12.76 4.92 -9.98
N LYS A 684 12.98 5.99 -10.75
CA LYS A 684 14.30 6.62 -10.89
C LYS A 684 14.83 7.18 -9.57
N GLY A 685 13.98 7.90 -8.83
CA GLY A 685 14.35 8.52 -7.55
C GLY A 685 14.57 7.53 -6.41
N LEU A 686 13.97 6.34 -6.49
CA LEU A 686 14.05 5.28 -5.48
C LEU A 686 15.19 4.27 -5.72
N ARG A 687 15.93 4.38 -6.82
CA ARG A 687 17.04 3.46 -7.09
C ARG A 687 18.04 3.42 -5.94
N PRO A 688 18.49 2.23 -5.50
CA PRO A 688 19.38 2.12 -4.35
C PRO A 688 20.78 2.69 -4.62
N LEU A 689 21.25 2.63 -5.85
CA LEU A 689 22.51 3.25 -6.30
C LEU A 689 22.20 4.14 -7.48
N SER A 690 22.49 5.46 -7.36
CA SER A 690 22.09 6.43 -8.38
C SER A 690 23.02 7.64 -8.47
N VAL A 691 22.94 8.33 -9.62
CA VAL A 691 23.51 9.63 -9.84
C VAL A 691 22.39 10.67 -9.97
N VAL A 692 22.44 11.70 -9.15
CA VAL A 692 21.38 12.72 -9.02
C VAL A 692 21.93 14.08 -9.44
N PHE A 693 21.15 14.80 -10.23
CA PHE A 693 21.45 16.18 -10.63
C PHE A 693 20.56 17.17 -9.89
N ASP A 694 21.16 17.92 -8.99
CA ASP A 694 20.53 19.00 -8.25
C ASP A 694 20.79 20.34 -8.95
N SER A 695 19.97 20.68 -9.94
CA SER A 695 19.99 22.01 -10.57
C SER A 695 18.91 22.94 -10.03
N TYR A 696 18.13 22.45 -9.11
CA TYR A 696 16.85 23.05 -8.73
C TYR A 696 16.97 23.95 -7.50
N ALA A 697 18.16 24.06 -6.91
CA ALA A 697 18.39 24.97 -5.80
C ALA A 697 18.09 26.44 -6.22
N THR A 698 17.28 27.13 -5.44
CA THR A 698 16.72 28.45 -5.76
C THR A 698 17.62 29.60 -5.35
N GLY A 699 17.53 30.74 -6.07
CA GLY A 699 18.29 31.96 -5.80
C GLY A 699 19.77 31.82 -6.04
N ASP A 700 20.58 32.60 -5.34
CA ASP A 700 22.07 32.67 -5.47
C ASP A 700 22.78 31.33 -5.11
N ARG A 701 22.03 30.31 -4.68
CA ARG A 701 22.53 28.98 -4.31
C ARG A 701 22.38 27.94 -5.38
N ARG A 702 22.11 28.29 -6.64
CA ARG A 702 22.12 27.35 -7.76
C ARG A 702 23.49 26.68 -7.85
N GLN A 703 23.60 25.45 -7.44
CA GLN A 703 24.88 24.76 -7.41
C GLN A 703 25.04 23.72 -8.50
N ALA A 704 24.00 23.40 -9.30
CA ALA A 704 24.07 22.43 -10.40
C ALA A 704 24.94 21.22 -10.03
N ARG A 705 24.70 20.64 -8.84
CA ARG A 705 25.52 19.58 -8.25
C ARG A 705 25.16 18.21 -8.84
N ILE A 706 26.18 17.40 -9.02
CA ILE A 706 26.05 15.97 -9.27
C ILE A 706 26.38 15.25 -7.97
N THR A 707 25.44 14.44 -7.50
CA THR A 707 25.56 13.68 -6.26
C THR A 707 25.44 12.19 -6.58
N VAL A 708 26.37 11.38 -6.09
CA VAL A 708 26.25 9.91 -6.08
C VAL A 708 25.59 9.48 -4.79
N VAL A 709 24.59 8.63 -4.88
CA VAL A 709 23.79 8.13 -3.75
C VAL A 709 23.90 6.63 -3.69
N ASN A 710 24.20 6.09 -2.50
CA ASN A 710 24.21 4.66 -2.22
C ASN A 710 23.30 4.35 -1.01
N GLN A 711 22.08 3.94 -1.27
CA GLN A 711 21.12 3.45 -0.27
C GLN A 711 21.14 1.92 -0.11
N SER A 712 22.08 1.23 -0.80
CA SER A 712 22.27 -0.21 -0.64
C SER A 712 23.04 -0.54 0.65
N PRO A 713 22.91 -1.76 1.20
CA PRO A 713 23.65 -2.17 2.40
C PRO A 713 25.15 -2.44 2.16
N GLN A 714 25.63 -2.39 0.92
CA GLN A 714 27.03 -2.63 0.55
C GLN A 714 27.72 -1.33 0.16
N ALA A 715 28.98 -1.17 0.56
CA ALA A 715 29.86 -0.14 0.02
C ALA A 715 30.16 -0.38 -1.47
N ARG A 716 30.38 0.70 -2.21
CA ARG A 716 30.78 0.68 -3.62
C ARG A 716 32.11 1.42 -3.77
N GLN A 717 32.97 0.91 -4.63
CA GLN A 717 34.30 1.44 -4.84
C GLN A 717 34.58 1.67 -6.32
N ASP A 718 35.52 2.59 -6.61
CA ASP A 718 35.99 2.96 -7.94
C ASP A 718 34.89 3.28 -8.94
N LEU A 719 33.79 3.91 -8.45
CA LEU A 719 32.72 4.38 -9.31
C LEU A 719 33.20 5.58 -10.13
N ARG A 720 32.57 5.75 -11.29
CA ARG A 720 32.81 6.88 -12.20
C ARG A 720 31.49 7.55 -12.56
N VAL A 721 31.52 8.87 -12.69
CA VAL A 721 30.39 9.64 -13.19
C VAL A 721 30.77 10.28 -14.52
N ARG A 722 29.89 10.15 -15.49
CA ARG A 722 29.96 10.87 -16.77
C ARG A 722 28.71 11.72 -16.93
N VAL A 723 28.89 13.01 -17.27
CA VAL A 723 27.79 13.94 -17.50
C VAL A 723 27.94 14.57 -18.87
N ARG A 724 26.86 14.48 -19.64
CA ARG A 724 26.80 15.04 -20.99
C ARG A 724 25.61 16.01 -21.09
N THR A 725 25.88 17.23 -21.60
CA THR A 725 24.85 18.24 -21.82
C THR A 725 24.57 18.37 -23.31
N TYR A 726 23.28 18.35 -23.69
CA TYR A 726 22.84 18.44 -25.05
C TYR A 726 21.87 19.61 -25.24
N ASP A 727 21.90 20.28 -26.40
CA ASP A 727 20.88 21.25 -26.78
C ASP A 727 19.58 20.53 -27.22
N LEU A 728 18.52 21.31 -27.45
CA LEU A 728 17.21 20.80 -27.87
C LEU A 728 17.26 19.98 -29.20
N ARG A 729 18.28 20.19 -30.04
CA ARG A 729 18.49 19.47 -31.31
C ARG A 729 19.30 18.18 -31.14
N GLY A 730 19.70 17.84 -29.90
CA GLY A 730 20.50 16.64 -29.63
C GLY A 730 22.01 16.82 -29.85
N ARG A 731 22.50 18.03 -30.10
CA ARG A 731 23.94 18.27 -30.26
C ARG A 731 24.62 18.31 -28.91
N LEU A 732 25.70 17.54 -28.76
CA LEU A 732 26.54 17.54 -27.56
C LEU A 732 27.19 18.93 -27.35
N ARG A 733 27.03 19.51 -26.17
CA ARG A 733 27.54 20.86 -25.84
C ARG A 733 28.62 20.83 -24.75
N ASP A 734 28.55 19.87 -23.85
CA ASP A 734 29.52 19.65 -22.78
C ASP A 734 29.63 18.17 -22.43
N ASN A 735 30.83 17.70 -22.06
CA ASN A 735 31.10 16.34 -21.65
C ASN A 735 32.15 16.35 -20.53
N ARG A 736 31.75 15.85 -19.35
CA ARG A 736 32.61 15.84 -18.17
C ARG A 736 32.56 14.48 -17.50
N GLY A 737 33.61 14.16 -16.75
CA GLY A 737 33.69 12.94 -15.96
C GLY A 737 34.55 13.13 -14.72
N VAL A 738 34.28 12.31 -13.72
CA VAL A 738 35.07 12.14 -12.50
C VAL A 738 35.05 10.67 -12.12
N GLY A 739 36.16 10.13 -11.68
CA GLY A 739 36.33 8.74 -11.25
C GLY A 739 36.96 8.60 -9.88
N GLY A 740 37.19 7.37 -9.44
CA GLY A 740 37.74 7.07 -8.13
C GLY A 740 36.79 7.41 -6.99
N ILE A 741 35.47 7.20 -7.19
CA ILE A 741 34.45 7.52 -6.20
C ILE A 741 34.17 6.27 -5.37
N ASP A 742 34.50 6.34 -4.08
CA ASP A 742 34.15 5.35 -3.07
C ASP A 742 32.98 5.87 -2.22
N ILE A 743 31.94 5.05 -2.03
CA ILE A 743 30.76 5.46 -1.28
C ILE A 743 30.25 4.33 -0.37
N GLY A 744 30.11 4.63 0.91
CA GLY A 744 29.60 3.72 1.93
C GLY A 744 28.09 3.45 1.82
N PRO A 745 27.58 2.46 2.59
CA PRO A 745 26.15 2.20 2.70
C PRO A 745 25.40 3.40 3.29
N GLY A 746 24.21 3.72 2.78
CA GLY A 746 23.36 4.81 3.25
C GLY A 746 23.94 6.21 3.00
N ALA A 747 25.01 6.35 2.21
CA ALA A 747 25.71 7.61 2.00
C ALA A 747 25.31 8.32 0.71
N ALA A 748 25.53 9.64 0.69
CA ALA A 748 25.43 10.49 -0.48
C ALA A 748 26.66 11.42 -0.54
N ALA A 749 27.26 11.59 -1.74
CA ALA A 749 28.43 12.38 -1.95
C ALA A 749 28.30 13.28 -3.18
N ALA A 750 28.45 14.60 -2.99
CA ALA A 750 28.56 15.54 -4.11
C ALA A 750 29.93 15.38 -4.77
N VAL A 751 29.94 15.07 -6.06
CA VAL A 751 31.19 14.71 -6.81
C VAL A 751 31.57 15.74 -7.88
N MET A 752 30.62 16.56 -8.33
CA MET A 752 30.86 17.52 -9.39
C MET A 752 29.86 18.68 -9.31
N THR A 753 30.26 19.84 -9.83
CA THR A 753 29.36 20.97 -10.12
C THR A 753 29.44 21.26 -11.62
N LEU A 754 28.29 21.45 -12.25
CA LEU A 754 28.19 21.75 -13.68
C LEU A 754 28.19 23.28 -13.95
N PRO A 755 28.72 23.71 -15.11
CA PRO A 755 28.54 25.07 -15.56
C PRO A 755 27.08 25.36 -15.93
N PRO A 756 26.68 26.63 -16.12
CA PRO A 756 25.38 26.96 -16.71
C PRO A 756 25.14 26.23 -18.04
N GLY A 757 23.89 25.90 -18.30
CA GLY A 757 23.51 25.28 -19.57
C GLY A 757 23.79 26.17 -20.80
N PRO A 758 23.68 25.57 -22.02
CA PRO A 758 24.00 26.27 -23.27
C PRO A 758 23.05 27.44 -23.47
N SER A 759 23.61 28.70 -23.51
CA SER A 759 22.85 29.96 -23.54
C SER A 759 22.01 30.18 -24.80
N ASP A 760 22.31 29.43 -25.87
CA ASP A 760 21.60 29.47 -27.18
C ASP A 760 20.49 28.40 -27.28
N SER A 761 20.21 27.65 -26.23
CA SER A 761 19.12 26.65 -26.18
C SER A 761 18.21 26.94 -25.00
N ARG A 762 16.97 27.34 -25.27
CA ARG A 762 15.95 27.63 -24.21
C ARG A 762 15.65 26.45 -23.32
N VAL A 763 15.70 25.23 -23.89
CA VAL A 763 15.63 23.98 -23.18
C VAL A 763 16.84 23.14 -23.56
N PHE A 764 17.41 22.41 -22.62
CA PHE A 764 18.55 21.55 -22.81
C PHE A 764 18.44 20.29 -21.95
N PHE A 765 19.23 19.28 -22.28
CA PHE A 765 19.22 17.99 -21.58
C PHE A 765 20.55 17.80 -20.87
N VAL A 766 20.45 17.28 -19.63
CA VAL A 766 21.61 16.81 -18.85
C VAL A 766 21.46 15.32 -18.64
N ARG A 767 22.38 14.54 -19.21
CA ARG A 767 22.44 13.10 -19.07
C ARG A 767 23.55 12.76 -18.09
N CYS A 768 23.17 12.12 -16.98
CA CYS A 768 24.05 11.69 -15.93
C CYS A 768 24.15 10.16 -15.95
N GLU A 769 25.35 9.62 -16.04
CA GLU A 769 25.64 8.19 -16.04
C GLU A 769 26.56 7.86 -14.88
N LEU A 770 26.21 6.86 -14.10
CA LEU A 770 27.05 6.23 -13.09
C LEU A 770 27.60 4.94 -13.67
N LEU A 771 28.92 4.79 -13.66
CA LEU A 771 29.63 3.64 -14.21
C LEU A 771 30.36 2.92 -13.08
N ASP A 772 30.47 1.60 -13.19
CA ASP A 772 31.30 0.77 -12.34
C ASP A 772 32.81 0.89 -12.70
N ALA A 773 33.65 0.12 -12.01
CA ALA A 773 35.09 0.08 -12.24
C ALA A 773 35.45 -0.36 -13.66
N GLU A 774 34.66 -1.24 -14.26
CA GLU A 774 34.82 -1.78 -15.60
C GLU A 774 34.38 -0.80 -16.69
N GLY A 775 33.66 0.26 -16.32
CA GLY A 775 33.14 1.27 -17.22
C GLY A 775 31.74 0.95 -17.77
N THR A 776 31.05 -0.03 -17.18
CA THR A 776 29.66 -0.35 -17.50
C THR A 776 28.73 0.68 -16.86
N VAL A 777 27.73 1.18 -17.60
CA VAL A 777 26.71 2.08 -17.05
C VAL A 777 25.77 1.27 -16.17
N ILE A 778 25.77 1.55 -14.87
CA ILE A 778 24.94 0.86 -13.85
C ILE A 778 23.75 1.71 -13.40
N ASN A 779 23.74 3.01 -13.69
CA ASN A 779 22.61 3.89 -13.49
C ASN A 779 22.66 5.07 -14.47
N GLU A 780 21.50 5.48 -14.96
CA GLU A 780 21.36 6.61 -15.86
C GLU A 780 20.13 7.45 -15.49
N ASN A 781 20.32 8.79 -15.52
CA ASN A 781 19.25 9.76 -15.42
C ASN A 781 19.37 10.82 -16.52
N VAL A 782 18.23 11.16 -17.14
CA VAL A 782 18.12 12.25 -18.12
C VAL A 782 17.22 13.34 -17.55
N TYR A 783 17.75 14.56 -17.47
CA TYR A 783 17.06 15.74 -16.99
C TYR A 783 16.86 16.71 -18.14
N TRP A 784 15.67 17.26 -18.28
CA TRP A 784 15.40 18.37 -19.19
C TRP A 784 15.26 19.67 -18.39
N GLN A 785 15.94 20.69 -18.81
CA GLN A 785 16.13 21.93 -18.09
C GLN A 785 15.74 23.12 -18.95
N SER A 786 15.16 24.15 -18.35
CA SER A 786 14.92 25.43 -18.96
C SER A 786 15.95 26.46 -18.52
N GLN A 787 16.31 27.42 -19.39
CA GLN A 787 17.10 28.60 -19.00
C GLN A 787 16.38 29.43 -17.94
N VAL A 788 15.05 29.50 -18.00
CA VAL A 788 14.20 30.09 -16.94
C VAL A 788 13.90 29.01 -15.94
N PRO A 789 14.33 29.08 -14.68
CA PRO A 789 14.05 28.05 -13.69
C PRO A 789 12.63 28.17 -13.14
N ASP A 790 12.13 27.04 -12.66
CA ASP A 790 11.10 27.07 -11.62
C ASP A 790 11.72 27.64 -10.34
N ASP A 791 11.08 28.62 -9.73
CA ASP A 791 11.47 29.14 -8.43
C ASP A 791 10.25 29.22 -7.51
N VAL A 792 10.45 28.81 -6.25
CA VAL A 792 9.47 28.88 -5.18
C VAL A 792 9.90 29.94 -4.18
N GLY A 793 8.99 30.83 -3.83
CA GLY A 793 9.23 31.91 -2.87
C GLY A 793 9.62 31.38 -1.48
N PRO A 794 9.88 32.26 -0.53
CA PRO A 794 10.09 31.82 0.85
C PRO A 794 8.82 31.10 1.37
N PRO A 795 8.97 30.18 2.34
CA PRO A 795 7.82 29.58 3.00
C PRO A 795 6.89 30.67 3.52
N GLY A 796 5.60 30.55 3.24
CA GLY A 796 4.58 31.38 3.87
C GLY A 796 4.55 31.17 5.39
N ASN A 797 3.80 32.00 6.11
CA ASN A 797 3.65 31.83 7.55
C ASN A 797 3.02 30.46 7.83
N ASP A 798 3.79 29.56 8.40
CA ASP A 798 3.42 28.35 9.12
C ASP A 798 2.99 27.10 8.37
N THR A 799 2.81 27.07 7.07
CA THR A 799 2.39 25.81 6.45
C THR A 799 3.31 25.36 5.33
N ALA A 800 3.77 24.13 5.45
CA ALA A 800 4.43 23.39 4.39
C ALA A 800 3.59 23.28 3.10
N PHE A 801 2.29 23.61 3.17
CA PHE A 801 1.36 23.60 2.05
C PHE A 801 1.46 24.84 1.15
N ASP A 802 1.87 25.98 1.67
CA ASP A 802 1.84 27.26 0.94
C ASP A 802 3.23 27.71 0.52
N SER A 803 3.66 27.21 -0.65
CA SER A 803 4.80 27.76 -1.37
C SER A 803 4.31 28.45 -2.63
N ARG A 804 4.44 29.77 -2.67
CA ARG A 804 4.12 30.54 -3.86
C ARG A 804 5.21 30.33 -4.92
N GLN A 805 4.81 29.78 -6.08
CA GLN A 805 5.71 29.73 -7.22
C GLN A 805 5.90 31.14 -7.81
N VAL A 806 7.13 31.63 -7.84
CA VAL A 806 7.49 33.00 -8.26
C VAL A 806 8.00 33.06 -9.70
N SER A 807 8.58 31.95 -10.21
CA SER A 807 8.87 31.77 -11.62
C SER A 807 8.53 30.37 -12.10
N TRP A 808 8.36 30.22 -13.40
CA TRP A 808 7.98 28.98 -14.06
C TRP A 808 9.00 28.63 -15.13
N ALA A 809 9.46 27.39 -15.14
CA ALA A 809 10.30 26.91 -16.21
C ALA A 809 9.53 26.95 -17.55
N ASP A 810 10.17 27.50 -18.58
CA ASP A 810 9.59 27.50 -19.93
C ASP A 810 10.02 26.23 -20.67
N MET A 811 9.14 25.24 -20.66
CA MET A 811 9.30 23.96 -21.36
C MET A 811 8.56 23.94 -22.70
N THR A 812 7.96 25.06 -23.13
CA THR A 812 7.22 25.12 -24.41
C THR A 812 8.04 24.71 -25.64
N PRO A 813 9.39 24.89 -25.67
CA PRO A 813 10.20 24.41 -26.79
C PRO A 813 10.16 22.89 -27.01
N LEU A 814 9.81 22.10 -25.98
CA LEU A 814 9.63 20.65 -26.11
C LEU A 814 8.47 20.28 -27.06
N ASN A 815 7.47 21.15 -27.25
CA ASN A 815 6.37 20.90 -28.18
C ASN A 815 6.85 20.82 -29.64
N ALA A 816 7.98 21.47 -29.94
CA ALA A 816 8.61 21.49 -31.26
C ALA A 816 9.85 20.57 -31.35
N ILE A 817 10.07 19.70 -30.37
CA ILE A 817 11.20 18.75 -30.40
C ILE A 817 11.06 17.80 -31.58
N GLY A 818 12.18 17.41 -32.18
CA GLY A 818 12.21 16.43 -33.25
C GLY A 818 11.60 15.10 -32.81
N ARG A 819 10.94 14.42 -33.74
CA ARG A 819 10.33 13.10 -33.51
C ARG A 819 10.93 12.09 -34.47
N PRO A 820 12.18 11.70 -34.27
CA PRO A 820 12.83 10.74 -35.17
C PRO A 820 12.10 9.39 -35.11
N ALA A 821 12.03 8.70 -36.23
CA ALA A 821 11.53 7.35 -36.31
C ALA A 821 12.56 6.42 -35.64
N LEU A 822 12.13 5.63 -34.67
CA LEU A 822 12.92 4.59 -34.05
C LEU A 822 12.81 3.28 -34.82
N GLU A 823 13.90 2.54 -34.88
CA GLU A 823 13.87 1.12 -35.22
C GLU A 823 13.56 0.33 -33.95
N ILE A 824 12.48 -0.45 -33.99
CA ILE A 824 11.93 -1.17 -32.85
C ILE A 824 12.00 -2.65 -33.12
N SER A 825 12.61 -3.40 -32.21
CA SER A 825 12.54 -4.86 -32.18
C SER A 825 12.14 -5.34 -30.78
N ALA A 826 11.43 -6.45 -30.72
CA ALA A 826 11.03 -7.05 -29.46
C ALA A 826 11.09 -8.57 -29.57
N ARG A 827 11.69 -9.22 -28.59
CA ARG A 827 11.83 -10.68 -28.51
C ARG A 827 11.44 -11.20 -27.14
N PRO A 828 10.73 -12.32 -27.05
CA PRO A 828 10.48 -12.96 -25.78
C PRO A 828 11.78 -13.58 -25.25
N ASP A 829 11.87 -13.74 -23.92
CA ASP A 829 12.91 -14.59 -23.32
C ASP A 829 12.62 -16.06 -23.66
N GLU A 830 13.64 -16.83 -23.96
CA GLU A 830 13.50 -18.23 -24.34
C GLU A 830 12.93 -19.11 -23.22
N SER A 831 13.15 -18.72 -21.96
CA SER A 831 12.69 -19.46 -20.77
C SER A 831 11.35 -18.96 -20.25
N ASP A 832 10.96 -17.72 -20.55
CA ASP A 832 9.74 -17.07 -20.06
C ASP A 832 9.13 -16.16 -21.14
N PRO A 833 8.13 -16.62 -21.91
CA PRO A 833 7.48 -15.82 -22.96
C PRO A 833 6.75 -14.58 -22.43
N ALA A 834 6.47 -14.52 -21.14
CA ALA A 834 5.88 -13.34 -20.47
C ALA A 834 6.92 -12.23 -20.20
N HIS A 835 8.21 -12.54 -20.35
CA HIS A 835 9.32 -11.60 -20.30
C HIS A 835 9.75 -11.24 -21.72
N VAL A 836 9.71 -9.96 -22.07
CA VAL A 836 10.05 -9.47 -23.41
C VAL A 836 11.16 -8.44 -23.33
N LYS A 837 12.23 -8.65 -24.09
CA LYS A 837 13.29 -7.67 -24.31
C LYS A 837 12.94 -6.80 -25.51
N ILE A 838 12.86 -5.50 -25.29
CA ILE A 838 12.51 -4.49 -26.29
C ILE A 838 13.74 -3.65 -26.57
N THR A 839 14.10 -3.50 -27.85
CA THR A 839 15.24 -2.70 -28.30
C THR A 839 14.75 -1.54 -29.12
N LEU A 840 15.17 -0.34 -28.72
CA LEU A 840 14.87 0.93 -29.40
C LEU A 840 16.18 1.51 -29.94
N TYR A 841 16.37 1.57 -31.26
CA TYR A 841 17.51 2.22 -31.90
C TYR A 841 17.08 3.52 -32.55
N ASN A 842 17.83 4.60 -32.31
CA ASN A 842 17.59 5.91 -32.91
C ASN A 842 18.64 6.18 -34.02
N PRO A 843 18.32 5.98 -35.31
CA PRO A 843 19.26 6.22 -36.40
C PRO A 843 19.49 7.71 -36.72
N ALA A 844 18.65 8.59 -36.21
CA ALA A 844 18.74 10.03 -36.45
C ALA A 844 19.76 10.70 -35.52
N SER A 845 20.11 11.97 -35.78
CA SER A 845 20.95 12.77 -34.88
C SER A 845 20.17 13.48 -33.76
N GLN A 846 18.84 13.54 -33.88
CA GLN A 846 17.97 14.20 -32.90
C GLN A 846 17.61 13.22 -31.77
N ILE A 847 17.23 13.76 -30.60
CA ILE A 847 16.77 12.96 -29.46
C ILE A 847 15.34 12.48 -29.71
N ALA A 848 15.11 11.18 -29.60
CA ALA A 848 13.77 10.61 -29.46
C ALA A 848 13.35 10.76 -28.01
N PHE A 849 12.63 11.83 -27.70
CA PHE A 849 12.34 12.25 -26.33
C PHE A 849 11.14 11.53 -25.73
N PHE A 850 11.25 11.06 -24.49
CA PHE A 850 10.20 10.59 -23.62
C PHE A 850 9.33 9.50 -24.27
N GLN A 851 9.99 8.39 -24.68
CA GLN A 851 9.37 7.25 -25.34
C GLN A 851 8.67 6.35 -24.34
N ARG A 852 7.35 6.20 -24.48
CA ARG A 852 6.57 5.23 -23.72
C ARG A 852 6.49 3.91 -24.49
N VAL A 853 6.77 2.81 -23.80
CA VAL A 853 6.68 1.44 -24.30
C VAL A 853 5.48 0.75 -23.63
N GLU A 854 4.71 0.00 -24.41
CA GLU A 854 3.54 -0.76 -23.99
C GLU A 854 3.54 -2.14 -24.64
N LEU A 855 3.39 -3.21 -23.87
CA LEU A 855 3.22 -4.58 -24.38
C LEU A 855 1.73 -4.90 -24.55
N LEU A 856 1.37 -5.53 -25.67
CA LEU A 856 -0.02 -5.74 -26.09
C LEU A 856 -0.21 -7.20 -26.52
N SER A 857 -1.43 -7.74 -26.33
CA SER A 857 -1.81 -9.05 -26.87
C SER A 857 -2.16 -9.00 -28.36
N THR A 858 -2.65 -7.86 -28.88
CA THR A 858 -2.99 -7.62 -30.29
C THR A 858 -2.48 -6.27 -30.74
N ALA A 859 -2.20 -6.08 -32.03
CA ALA A 859 -1.62 -4.86 -32.61
C ALA A 859 -2.39 -3.57 -32.29
N GLY A 860 -3.72 -3.65 -32.20
CA GLY A 860 -4.60 -2.52 -31.88
C GLY A 860 -5.14 -2.55 -30.45
N GLY A 861 -4.66 -3.48 -29.61
CA GLY A 861 -5.16 -3.72 -28.27
C GLY A 861 -4.74 -2.68 -27.23
N GLU A 862 -5.25 -2.86 -26.03
CA GLU A 862 -4.80 -2.13 -24.85
C GLU A 862 -3.54 -2.77 -24.28
N GLU A 863 -2.81 -2.00 -23.46
CA GLU A 863 -1.66 -2.47 -22.70
C GLU A 863 -2.07 -3.60 -21.76
N ILE A 864 -1.27 -4.66 -21.71
CA ILE A 864 -1.44 -5.75 -20.75
C ILE A 864 -1.14 -5.22 -19.35
N LEU A 865 -2.05 -5.44 -18.40
CA LEU A 865 -1.93 -4.96 -17.02
C LEU A 865 -2.33 -6.09 -16.05
N PRO A 866 -1.69 -6.19 -14.87
CA PRO A 866 -0.52 -5.42 -14.44
C PRO A 866 0.75 -5.79 -15.21
N ILE A 867 1.70 -4.87 -15.30
CA ILE A 867 2.98 -5.05 -15.99
C ILE A 867 4.10 -4.27 -15.32
N THR A 868 5.33 -4.80 -15.36
CA THR A 868 6.52 -4.07 -14.94
C THR A 868 7.49 -3.93 -16.10
N TYR A 869 8.16 -2.76 -16.18
CA TYR A 869 9.31 -2.55 -17.05
C TYR A 869 10.49 -2.11 -16.17
N ASP A 870 11.70 -2.52 -16.50
CA ASP A 870 12.90 -2.06 -15.78
C ASP A 870 13.09 -0.55 -15.94
N ASP A 871 12.72 0.02 -17.11
CA ASP A 871 12.62 1.45 -17.39
C ASP A 871 11.51 1.74 -18.41
N ASN A 872 11.02 2.97 -18.44
CA ASN A 872 10.06 3.44 -19.45
C ASN A 872 10.08 4.98 -19.49
N TYR A 873 9.37 5.57 -20.46
CA TYR A 873 9.45 7.00 -20.75
C TYR A 873 10.90 7.47 -20.98
N VAL A 874 11.65 6.64 -21.68
CA VAL A 874 13.08 6.83 -21.94
C VAL A 874 13.34 7.84 -23.05
N SER A 875 14.53 8.47 -23.05
CA SER A 875 14.99 9.29 -24.15
C SER A 875 16.13 8.59 -24.85
N VAL A 876 15.99 8.35 -26.17
CA VAL A 876 17.02 7.69 -26.99
C VAL A 876 17.79 8.74 -27.78
N PHE A 877 19.07 8.91 -27.47
CA PHE A 877 19.95 9.87 -28.14
C PHE A 877 20.34 9.39 -29.54
N GLY A 878 20.76 10.33 -30.37
CA GLY A 878 21.09 10.04 -31.76
C GLY A 878 22.22 9.02 -31.91
N GLY A 879 21.99 7.96 -32.71
CA GLY A 879 22.92 6.85 -32.94
C GLY A 879 23.01 5.84 -31.80
N GLU A 880 22.15 5.94 -30.78
CA GLU A 880 22.19 5.06 -29.62
C GLU A 880 21.04 4.04 -29.60
N THR A 881 21.28 2.97 -28.87
CA THR A 881 20.29 1.92 -28.59
C THR A 881 19.95 1.91 -27.11
N VAL A 882 18.65 1.75 -26.79
CA VAL A 882 18.15 1.52 -25.43
C VAL A 882 17.43 0.17 -25.42
N GLU A 883 17.75 -0.67 -24.44
CA GLU A 883 17.04 -1.91 -24.17
C GLU A 883 16.11 -1.74 -22.96
N ILE A 884 14.91 -2.33 -23.03
CA ILE A 884 13.92 -2.31 -21.98
C ILE A 884 13.39 -3.72 -21.78
N ASP A 885 13.40 -4.18 -20.55
CA ASP A 885 12.84 -5.46 -20.15
C ASP A 885 11.40 -5.28 -19.60
N GLY A 886 10.42 -5.85 -20.31
CA GLY A 886 9.01 -5.85 -19.91
C GLY A 886 8.57 -7.22 -19.38
N ARG A 887 7.86 -7.28 -18.25
CA ARG A 887 7.41 -8.52 -17.62
C ARG A 887 5.93 -8.47 -17.28
N VAL A 888 5.19 -9.43 -17.77
CA VAL A 888 3.81 -9.72 -17.37
C VAL A 888 3.86 -10.76 -16.25
N PRO A 889 3.07 -10.63 -15.17
CA PRO A 889 3.01 -11.64 -14.13
C PRO A 889 2.63 -13.03 -14.66
N ALA A 890 3.09 -14.07 -13.99
CA ALA A 890 2.77 -15.47 -14.34
C ALA A 890 1.25 -15.68 -14.45
N GLY A 891 0.81 -16.38 -15.49
CA GLY A 891 -0.62 -16.59 -15.78
C GLY A 891 -1.30 -15.44 -16.55
N GLY A 892 -0.61 -14.32 -16.74
CA GLY A 892 -1.13 -13.23 -17.57
C GLY A 892 -1.05 -13.51 -19.08
N PRO A 893 -1.65 -12.64 -19.92
CA PRO A 893 -1.59 -12.80 -21.38
C PRO A 893 -0.16 -12.69 -21.90
N VAL A 894 0.20 -13.57 -22.86
CA VAL A 894 1.52 -13.51 -23.52
C VAL A 894 1.55 -12.30 -24.45
N PRO A 895 2.57 -11.42 -24.35
CA PRO A 895 2.73 -10.28 -25.25
C PRO A 895 3.01 -10.74 -26.67
N ALA A 896 2.29 -10.17 -27.64
CA ALA A 896 2.51 -10.44 -29.06
C ALA A 896 2.95 -9.19 -29.84
N TRP A 897 2.76 -8.02 -29.26
CA TRP A 897 3.07 -6.73 -29.88
C TRP A 897 3.66 -5.76 -28.86
N VAL A 898 4.50 -4.86 -29.38
CA VAL A 898 5.01 -3.69 -28.64
C VAL A 898 4.53 -2.42 -29.34
N ARG A 899 4.04 -1.46 -28.55
CA ARG A 899 3.71 -0.11 -29.02
C ARG A 899 4.67 0.87 -28.38
N VAL A 900 5.25 1.74 -29.16
CA VAL A 900 6.14 2.82 -28.70
C VAL A 900 5.55 4.16 -29.12
N THR A 901 5.45 5.09 -28.16
CA THR A 901 4.90 6.43 -28.38
C THR A 901 5.80 7.47 -27.75
N GLY A 902 6.41 8.34 -28.56
CA GLY A 902 7.18 9.48 -28.06
C GLY A 902 6.28 10.67 -27.72
N TYR A 903 6.83 11.64 -26.98
CA TYR A 903 6.11 12.85 -26.57
C TYR A 903 5.49 13.58 -27.78
N GLY A 904 4.16 13.74 -27.76
CA GLY A 904 3.38 14.36 -28.84
C GLY A 904 3.50 13.64 -30.19
N GLY A 905 3.99 12.39 -30.21
CA GLY A 905 4.16 11.57 -31.42
C GLY A 905 2.97 10.67 -31.71
N THR A 906 3.00 10.05 -32.90
CA THR A 906 2.10 8.95 -33.26
C THR A 906 2.67 7.61 -32.77
N PRO A 907 1.82 6.70 -32.26
CA PRO A 907 2.28 5.36 -31.89
C PRO A 907 2.86 4.58 -33.07
N VAL A 908 3.95 3.87 -32.81
CA VAL A 908 4.51 2.85 -33.73
C VAL A 908 4.32 1.49 -33.09
N VAL A 909 3.89 0.49 -33.88
CA VAL A 909 3.61 -0.87 -33.38
C VAL A 909 4.50 -1.86 -34.11
N ALA A 910 5.16 -2.75 -33.36
CA ALA A 910 5.98 -3.85 -33.90
C ALA A 910 5.56 -5.18 -33.28
N ALA A 911 5.74 -6.29 -33.98
CA ALA A 911 5.49 -7.63 -33.45
C ALA A 911 6.61 -8.06 -32.49
N VAL A 912 6.26 -8.79 -31.47
CA VAL A 912 7.20 -9.55 -30.63
C VAL A 912 7.56 -10.85 -31.40
N ARG A 913 8.84 -11.07 -31.69
CA ARG A 913 9.31 -12.16 -32.57
C ARG A 913 10.54 -12.86 -31.97
#